data_ce060c9d0555411530bd5863dadb43ce
#
_entry.id   ce060c9d0555411530bd5863dadb43ce
#
_cell.length_a   1.000
_cell.length_b   1.000
_cell.length_c   1.000
_cell.angle_alpha   90.00
_cell.angle_beta   90.00
_cell.angle_gamma   90.00
#
_symmetry.space_group_name_H-M   'P 1'
#
loop_
_entity.id
_entity.type
_entity.pdbx_description
1 polymer ?
#
loop_
_entity_poly.entity_id
_entity_poly.type
_entity_poly.pdbx_seq_one_letter_code
_entity_poly.pdbx_strand_id
1 'polypeptide(L)'
;MSTEITITLPDGSQKQAPVGISGLEIASMIGAGLAKAAIAFSVNGEQRDLSDIVNQDSDISIFTVDSDEGLEIMRHTVAAQVLARAIKNLYPSAKLAIGPTIDDGFYYDFLCDQTVSIDDLPKIEKEMEKIVASKDLIKKTIHSKNDAIKGFADLDESYKVKIIEDSGQDSDFQIYNQGDSGFIDLCRGPHLPSLDKVGSFKLTKISGAYWKGDSNNEMLTRVYGTAWKNDKDLNKYLTLLEEAEKRDHRKLAKQMDLFHMQEEAPGMVFWHPKGWSMYIALQNYIRKKQIANGYDEINTPLVVDRKLWEASGHWDKYRENMFITEIDEEHANEKRVNALKPMNCPCHVQVYNHGLKSYRDLPIRLAEFGACHRYEASGTMHGLMRVRGFTQDDGHIFCTEDQIESETASFIALLSNIYTDLGFDTFDIKLSTRPEVRVGSDEVWDKAENALEAAIKKLDLPYSVEEGGGAFYGPKLDFVLTDAIGREWQCGTFQADFNLPERLDAEYVGEDGTKHRPVMMHRAILGSFERFLGVLIENYAGKLPLWLAPTQIVFMTVTDEVSDYASSLKAQCDALNLRAELDLRNEKIGYKIREHSTAKVPLMAVIGKEEMASNTVSIRNLSENKTDTYSVEEALDLLVDSSSLPS
;
A
#
# COMPACT_ATOMS: atom_id res chain seq x y z
N MET A 1 -21.54 31.58 38.97
CA MET A 1 -20.96 30.65 37.99
C MET A 1 -21.41 29.26 38.43
N SER A 2 -21.84 28.38 37.54
CA SER A 2 -22.19 27.01 37.89
C SER A 2 -20.97 26.36 38.55
N THR A 3 -21.16 25.68 39.66
CA THR A 3 -20.11 24.91 40.34
C THR A 3 -19.97 23.49 39.74
N GLU A 4 -20.85 23.13 38.82
CA GLU A 4 -20.92 21.83 38.16
C GLU A 4 -20.96 22.00 36.64
N ILE A 5 -20.38 21.01 35.94
CA ILE A 5 -20.35 20.85 34.50
C ILE A 5 -20.98 19.52 34.10
N THR A 6 -21.50 19.46 32.88
CA THR A 6 -22.07 18.23 32.30
C THR A 6 -21.01 17.54 31.44
N ILE A 7 -20.76 16.27 31.75
CA ILE A 7 -19.89 15.39 30.99
C ILE A 7 -20.75 14.43 30.19
N THR A 8 -20.62 14.45 28.86
CA THR A 8 -21.27 13.50 27.95
C THR A 8 -20.28 12.39 27.58
N LEU A 9 -20.67 11.13 27.78
CA LEU A 9 -19.86 9.96 27.43
C LEU A 9 -20.21 9.45 26.02
N PRO A 10 -19.37 8.59 25.40
CA PRO A 10 -19.58 8.09 24.03
C PRO A 10 -20.90 7.33 23.84
N ASP A 11 -21.48 6.75 24.89
CA ASP A 11 -22.79 6.09 24.89
C ASP A 11 -23.98 7.07 25.00
N GLY A 12 -23.71 8.39 25.01
CA GLY A 12 -24.69 9.45 25.17
C GLY A 12 -25.13 9.68 26.61
N SER A 13 -24.64 8.93 27.59
CA SER A 13 -24.95 9.15 29.00
C SER A 13 -24.27 10.42 29.52
N GLN A 14 -25.00 11.13 30.42
CA GLN A 14 -24.52 12.38 31.02
C GLN A 14 -24.27 12.22 32.51
N LYS A 15 -23.19 12.84 32.99
CA LYS A 15 -22.82 12.90 34.39
C LYS A 15 -22.55 14.35 34.82
N GLN A 16 -22.99 14.73 36.03
CA GLN A 16 -22.61 16.02 36.63
C GLN A 16 -21.29 15.87 37.38
N ALA A 17 -20.41 16.83 37.19
CA ALA A 17 -19.10 16.84 37.82
C ALA A 17 -18.70 18.26 38.24
N PRO A 18 -17.83 18.43 39.26
CA PRO A 18 -17.37 19.75 39.65
C PRO A 18 -16.47 20.37 38.54
N VAL A 19 -16.55 21.70 38.42
CA VAL A 19 -15.61 22.44 37.55
C VAL A 19 -14.16 22.19 38.01
N GLY A 20 -13.24 21.91 37.08
CA GLY A 20 -11.84 21.60 37.38
C GLY A 20 -11.60 20.14 37.69
N ILE A 21 -12.53 19.24 37.38
CA ILE A 21 -12.34 17.80 37.52
C ILE A 21 -11.27 17.31 36.53
N SER A 22 -10.38 16.42 36.99
CA SER A 22 -9.38 15.80 36.12
C SER A 22 -9.90 14.58 35.36
N GLY A 23 -9.23 14.22 34.25
CA GLY A 23 -9.54 13.00 33.49
C GLY A 23 -9.51 11.72 34.35
N LEU A 24 -8.59 11.63 35.31
CA LEU A 24 -8.50 10.49 36.24
C LEU A 24 -9.70 10.41 37.19
N GLU A 25 -10.16 11.56 37.71
CA GLU A 25 -11.34 11.63 38.56
C GLU A 25 -12.60 11.27 37.77
N ILE A 26 -12.70 11.74 36.50
CA ILE A 26 -13.80 11.34 35.60
C ILE A 26 -13.80 9.83 35.38
N ALA A 27 -12.66 9.23 35.06
CA ALA A 27 -12.56 7.78 34.93
C ALA A 27 -12.97 7.03 36.20
N SER A 28 -12.65 7.60 37.40
CA SER A 28 -13.04 7.06 38.70
C SER A 28 -14.56 7.15 38.96
N MET A 29 -15.21 8.22 38.50
CA MET A 29 -16.68 8.38 38.58
C MET A 29 -17.43 7.39 37.67
N ILE A 30 -16.80 6.95 36.57
CA ILE A 30 -17.37 5.94 35.67
C ILE A 30 -17.21 4.55 36.29
N GLY A 31 -16.03 4.23 36.80
CA GLY A 31 -15.76 2.95 37.47
C GLY A 31 -14.31 2.74 37.88
N ALA A 32 -14.11 2.09 39.02
CA ALA A 32 -12.77 1.82 39.57
C ALA A 32 -11.87 0.98 38.63
N GLY A 33 -12.47 0.07 37.84
CA GLY A 33 -11.73 -0.73 36.84
C GLY A 33 -11.23 0.15 35.70
N LEU A 34 -12.05 1.06 35.20
CA LEU A 34 -11.69 2.02 34.16
C LEU A 34 -10.60 2.99 34.66
N ALA A 35 -10.74 3.54 35.86
CA ALA A 35 -9.74 4.42 36.45
C ALA A 35 -8.35 3.77 36.55
N LYS A 36 -8.31 2.48 36.87
CA LYS A 36 -7.06 1.71 36.91
C LYS A 36 -6.46 1.47 35.53
N ALA A 37 -7.31 1.28 34.50
CA ALA A 37 -6.88 0.98 33.13
C ALA A 37 -6.62 2.26 32.30
N ALA A 38 -7.24 3.38 32.68
CA ALA A 38 -7.14 4.65 31.96
C ALA A 38 -5.68 5.13 31.84
N ILE A 39 -5.34 5.68 30.68
CA ILE A 39 -4.01 6.23 30.36
C ILE A 39 -4.08 7.68 29.89
N ALA A 40 -5.16 8.05 29.20
CA ALA A 40 -5.43 9.39 28.71
C ALA A 40 -6.94 9.56 28.50
N PHE A 41 -7.37 10.75 28.09
CA PHE A 41 -8.76 11.02 27.74
C PHE A 41 -8.85 12.07 26.61
N SER A 42 -10.03 12.23 26.01
CA SER A 42 -10.29 13.35 25.10
C SER A 42 -11.35 14.29 25.66
N VAL A 43 -11.24 15.56 25.29
CA VAL A 43 -12.23 16.62 25.55
C VAL A 43 -12.64 17.18 24.21
N ASN A 44 -13.89 16.97 23.81
CA ASN A 44 -14.44 17.40 22.52
C ASN A 44 -13.55 16.93 21.32
N GLY A 45 -13.03 15.70 21.40
CA GLY A 45 -12.15 15.10 20.39
C GLY A 45 -10.66 15.42 20.55
N GLU A 46 -10.26 16.39 21.39
CA GLU A 46 -8.85 16.69 21.64
C GLU A 46 -8.27 15.78 22.73
N GLN A 47 -7.20 15.04 22.42
CA GLN A 47 -6.53 14.14 23.37
C GLN A 47 -5.77 14.91 24.45
N ARG A 48 -5.88 14.47 25.70
CA ARG A 48 -5.26 15.10 26.88
C ARG A 48 -4.73 14.07 27.88
N ASP A 49 -3.76 14.50 28.70
CA ASP A 49 -3.26 13.70 29.82
C ASP A 49 -4.30 13.55 30.91
N LEU A 50 -4.33 12.40 31.61
CA LEU A 50 -5.28 12.16 32.71
C LEU A 50 -5.24 13.21 33.84
N SER A 51 -4.14 13.94 33.96
CA SER A 51 -3.98 15.03 34.93
C SER A 51 -4.63 16.34 34.49
N ASP A 52 -5.01 16.48 33.23
CA ASP A 52 -5.63 17.70 32.72
C ASP A 52 -7.06 17.86 33.24
N ILE A 53 -7.46 19.13 33.43
CA ILE A 53 -8.75 19.47 34.03
C ILE A 53 -9.78 19.91 32.98
N VAL A 54 -11.06 19.65 33.29
CA VAL A 54 -12.20 20.07 32.47
C VAL A 54 -12.97 21.16 33.21
N ASN A 55 -13.18 22.32 32.53
CA ASN A 55 -13.77 23.50 33.14
C ASN A 55 -15.13 23.89 32.58
N GLN A 56 -15.64 23.16 31.58
CA GLN A 56 -16.90 23.46 30.89
C GLN A 56 -17.58 22.15 30.44
N ASP A 57 -18.85 22.24 30.08
CA ASP A 57 -19.59 21.13 29.51
C ASP A 57 -18.85 20.57 28.30
N SER A 58 -18.63 19.26 28.26
CA SER A 58 -17.76 18.64 27.25
C SER A 58 -18.11 17.17 26.99
N ASP A 59 -17.84 16.74 25.76
CA ASP A 59 -17.83 15.33 25.37
C ASP A 59 -16.50 14.71 25.76
N ILE A 60 -16.56 13.59 26.50
CA ILE A 60 -15.37 12.95 27.10
C ILE A 60 -15.30 11.48 26.66
N SER A 61 -14.12 11.08 26.16
CA SER A 61 -13.78 9.66 25.96
C SER A 61 -12.56 9.30 26.79
N ILE A 62 -12.58 8.16 27.48
CA ILE A 62 -11.43 7.65 28.26
C ILE A 62 -10.71 6.60 27.44
N PHE A 63 -9.40 6.74 27.30
CA PHE A 63 -8.55 5.81 26.54
C PHE A 63 -7.83 4.84 27.48
N THR A 64 -7.74 3.61 27.04
CA THR A 64 -6.94 2.55 27.67
C THR A 64 -5.98 1.97 26.62
N VAL A 65 -4.98 1.21 27.04
CA VAL A 65 -4.04 0.54 26.09
C VAL A 65 -4.71 -0.48 25.15
N ASP A 66 -5.99 -0.78 25.38
CA ASP A 66 -6.77 -1.69 24.55
C ASP A 66 -7.47 -0.97 23.37
N SER A 67 -7.56 0.37 23.41
CA SER A 67 -8.06 1.16 22.27
C SER A 67 -6.91 1.55 21.32
N ASP A 68 -7.24 1.86 20.06
CA ASP A 68 -6.26 2.26 19.06
C ASP A 68 -5.56 3.56 19.46
N GLU A 69 -6.31 4.55 19.97
CA GLU A 69 -5.77 5.82 20.46
C GLU A 69 -4.84 5.59 21.67
N GLY A 70 -5.25 4.68 22.58
CA GLY A 70 -4.43 4.34 23.73
C GLY A 70 -3.14 3.63 23.35
N LEU A 71 -3.17 2.78 22.33
CA LEU A 71 -1.99 2.13 21.79
C LEU A 71 -1.05 3.14 21.13
N GLU A 72 -1.59 4.12 20.39
CA GLU A 72 -0.82 5.22 19.82
C GLU A 72 -0.14 6.07 20.90
N ILE A 73 -0.85 6.46 21.95
CA ILE A 73 -0.31 7.20 23.11
C ILE A 73 0.81 6.41 23.80
N MET A 74 0.65 5.10 23.91
CA MET A 74 1.70 4.23 24.46
C MET A 74 2.94 4.21 23.55
N ARG A 75 2.77 4.07 22.23
CA ARG A 75 3.86 4.14 21.24
C ARG A 75 4.59 5.48 21.31
N HIS A 76 3.83 6.58 21.38
CA HIS A 76 4.38 7.91 21.55
C HIS A 76 5.21 8.04 22.85
N THR A 77 4.70 7.50 23.95
CA THR A 77 5.41 7.50 25.23
C THR A 77 6.69 6.66 25.16
N VAL A 78 6.65 5.50 24.52
CA VAL A 78 7.85 4.66 24.34
C VAL A 78 8.90 5.39 23.50
N ALA A 79 8.51 6.11 22.45
CA ALA A 79 9.45 6.90 21.66
C ALA A 79 10.07 8.06 22.47
N ALA A 80 9.21 8.97 22.96
CA ALA A 80 9.65 10.25 23.52
C ALA A 80 10.15 10.15 24.98
N GLN A 81 9.69 9.17 25.75
CA GLN A 81 10.00 9.07 27.16
C GLN A 81 10.91 7.87 27.49
N VAL A 82 10.86 6.78 26.73
CA VAL A 82 11.66 5.58 27.04
C VAL A 82 12.88 5.50 26.12
N LEU A 83 12.69 5.52 24.79
CA LEU A 83 13.80 5.46 23.83
C LEU A 83 14.68 6.71 23.92
N ALA A 84 14.10 7.89 23.96
CA ALA A 84 14.85 9.15 24.07
C ALA A 84 15.73 9.16 25.34
N ARG A 85 15.19 8.77 26.49
CA ARG A 85 15.95 8.64 27.74
C ARG A 85 17.05 7.57 27.64
N ALA A 86 16.77 6.42 27.01
CA ALA A 86 17.76 5.35 26.81
C ALA A 86 18.93 5.84 25.94
N ILE A 87 18.64 6.61 24.87
CA ILE A 87 19.69 7.24 24.05
C ILE A 87 20.54 8.20 24.87
N LYS A 88 19.93 9.07 25.68
CA LYS A 88 20.70 10.01 26.56
C LYS A 88 21.54 9.28 27.59
N ASN A 89 21.04 8.21 28.19
CA ASN A 89 21.79 7.42 29.17
C ASN A 89 23.02 6.75 28.55
N LEU A 90 22.89 6.22 27.33
CA LEU A 90 23.96 5.49 26.63
C LEU A 90 24.92 6.41 25.88
N TYR A 91 24.41 7.52 25.38
CA TYR A 91 25.11 8.51 24.56
C TYR A 91 24.84 9.92 25.09
N PRO A 92 25.50 10.35 26.19
CA PRO A 92 25.20 11.62 26.85
C PRO A 92 25.37 12.87 25.97
N SER A 93 26.24 12.80 24.94
CA SER A 93 26.43 13.90 23.96
C SER A 93 25.33 13.94 22.89
N ALA A 94 24.46 12.93 22.78
CA ALA A 94 23.41 12.90 21.79
C ALA A 94 22.45 14.10 21.97
N LYS A 95 22.05 14.71 20.84
CA LYS A 95 21.08 15.80 20.77
C LYS A 95 19.74 15.22 20.32
N LEU A 96 18.74 15.32 21.16
CA LEU A 96 17.40 14.78 20.89
C LEU A 96 16.62 15.70 19.94
N ALA A 97 15.95 15.13 18.93
CA ALA A 97 15.14 15.89 17.99
C ALA A 97 13.65 15.60 18.19
N ILE A 98 13.07 14.67 17.44
CA ILE A 98 11.64 14.35 17.46
C ILE A 98 11.39 12.84 17.46
N GLY A 99 10.26 12.42 18.03
CA GLY A 99 9.85 11.02 18.11
C GLY A 99 8.34 10.83 17.88
N PRO A 100 7.84 10.96 16.62
CA PRO A 100 6.45 10.74 16.33
C PRO A 100 6.09 9.25 16.27
N THR A 101 4.80 8.97 16.35
CA THR A 101 4.21 7.68 16.02
C THR A 101 4.07 7.50 14.51
N ILE A 102 4.03 6.25 14.10
CA ILE A 102 3.64 5.77 12.78
C ILE A 102 2.64 4.63 12.97
N ASP A 103 1.97 4.17 11.91
CA ASP A 103 0.83 3.24 12.00
C ASP A 103 1.00 2.12 13.03
N ASP A 104 2.04 1.30 12.92
CA ASP A 104 2.28 0.19 13.85
C ASP A 104 3.52 0.37 14.74
N GLY A 105 3.97 1.60 14.91
CA GLY A 105 5.20 1.83 15.66
C GLY A 105 5.50 3.28 15.94
N PHE A 106 6.78 3.55 16.04
CA PHE A 106 7.32 4.89 16.29
C PHE A 106 8.74 4.98 15.73
N TYR A 107 9.27 6.19 15.65
CA TYR A 107 10.70 6.41 15.52
C TYR A 107 11.16 7.56 16.43
N TYR A 108 12.48 7.66 16.61
CA TYR A 108 13.09 8.80 17.28
C TYR A 108 14.35 9.24 16.53
N ASP A 109 14.45 10.54 16.28
CA ASP A 109 15.56 11.19 15.59
C ASP A 109 16.48 11.86 16.60
N PHE A 110 17.79 11.66 16.45
CA PHE A 110 18.80 12.33 17.26
C PHE A 110 20.11 12.49 16.49
N LEU A 111 20.90 13.48 16.85
CA LEU A 111 22.27 13.62 16.39
C LEU A 111 23.20 12.99 17.43
N CYS A 112 24.17 12.20 17.00
CA CYS A 112 25.15 11.59 17.87
C CYS A 112 26.54 11.65 17.22
N ASP A 113 27.58 11.97 18.00
CA ASP A 113 28.97 12.00 17.56
C ASP A 113 29.51 10.59 17.26
N GLN A 114 28.89 9.57 17.85
CA GLN A 114 29.23 8.16 17.64
C GLN A 114 28.26 7.56 16.62
N THR A 115 28.79 6.69 15.76
CA THR A 115 27.95 5.92 14.85
C THR A 115 27.13 4.92 15.64
N VAL A 116 25.81 5.00 15.57
CA VAL A 116 24.86 4.04 16.14
C VAL A 116 24.37 3.14 15.01
N SER A 117 24.56 1.85 15.17
CA SER A 117 24.27 0.83 14.16
C SER A 117 23.20 -0.16 14.63
N ILE A 118 22.74 -1.04 13.75
CA ILE A 118 21.77 -2.07 14.07
C ILE A 118 22.25 -3.01 15.21
N ASP A 119 23.55 -3.18 15.36
CA ASP A 119 24.16 -4.02 16.42
C ASP A 119 24.02 -3.39 17.81
N ASP A 120 23.72 -2.08 17.88
CA ASP A 120 23.50 -1.37 19.14
C ASP A 120 22.05 -1.51 19.65
N LEU A 121 21.10 -1.93 18.80
CA LEU A 121 19.69 -2.05 19.18
C LEU A 121 19.46 -2.90 20.44
N PRO A 122 20.09 -4.08 20.61
CA PRO A 122 19.90 -4.88 21.82
C PRO A 122 20.39 -4.18 23.10
N LYS A 123 21.43 -3.35 23.00
CA LYS A 123 21.96 -2.56 24.13
C LYS A 123 20.98 -1.44 24.50
N ILE A 124 20.39 -0.78 23.49
CA ILE A 124 19.41 0.28 23.70
C ILE A 124 18.14 -0.31 24.31
N GLU A 125 17.63 -1.43 23.78
CA GLU A 125 16.45 -2.14 24.32
C GLU A 125 16.64 -2.50 25.80
N LYS A 126 17.78 -3.05 26.15
CA LYS A 126 18.10 -3.40 27.55
C LYS A 126 18.09 -2.17 28.47
N GLU A 127 18.49 -1.00 27.98
CA GLU A 127 18.40 0.24 28.75
C GLU A 127 16.96 0.72 28.85
N MET A 128 16.17 0.59 27.78
CA MET A 128 14.73 0.88 27.78
C MET A 128 13.98 0.00 28.80
N GLU A 129 14.29 -1.30 28.87
CA GLU A 129 13.72 -2.23 29.87
C GLU A 129 13.99 -1.78 31.30
N LYS A 130 15.20 -1.29 31.60
CA LYS A 130 15.53 -0.75 32.93
C LYS A 130 14.73 0.52 33.23
N ILE A 131 14.56 1.39 32.23
CA ILE A 131 13.78 2.61 32.39
C ILE A 131 12.32 2.27 32.70
N VAL A 132 11.72 1.35 31.94
CA VAL A 132 10.34 0.89 32.20
C VAL A 132 10.22 0.23 33.59
N ALA A 133 11.21 -0.56 34.01
CA ALA A 133 11.22 -1.20 35.32
C ALA A 133 11.31 -0.21 36.48
N SER A 134 11.74 1.04 36.28
CA SER A 134 11.71 2.08 37.31
C SER A 134 10.30 2.49 37.73
N LYS A 135 9.31 2.31 36.83
CA LYS A 135 7.89 2.70 37.02
C LYS A 135 7.70 4.18 37.35
N ASP A 136 8.62 5.01 36.88
CA ASP A 136 8.58 6.45 37.13
C ASP A 136 7.25 7.06 36.63
N LEU A 137 6.74 8.01 37.42
CA LEU A 137 5.57 8.82 37.00
C LEU A 137 5.99 9.81 35.92
N ILE A 138 5.16 10.01 34.93
CA ILE A 138 5.35 11.02 33.90
C ILE A 138 4.47 12.20 34.24
N LYS A 139 5.06 13.38 34.42
CA LYS A 139 4.38 14.60 34.83
C LYS A 139 4.60 15.70 33.81
N LYS A 140 3.52 16.31 33.36
CA LYS A 140 3.52 17.49 32.50
C LYS A 140 3.68 18.77 33.32
N THR A 141 4.52 19.67 32.81
CA THR A 141 4.67 21.06 33.28
C THR A 141 4.54 22.01 32.12
N ILE A 142 3.96 23.18 32.35
CA ILE A 142 3.76 24.20 31.32
C ILE A 142 4.75 25.34 31.55
N HIS A 143 5.42 25.77 30.48
CA HIS A 143 6.49 26.76 30.54
C HIS A 143 6.26 27.89 29.54
N SER A 144 6.80 29.08 29.86
CA SER A 144 6.92 30.17 28.89
C SER A 144 7.98 29.82 27.83
N LYS A 145 7.94 30.48 26.68
CA LYS A 145 8.96 30.32 25.63
C LYS A 145 10.38 30.47 26.15
N ASN A 146 10.62 31.54 26.91
CA ASN A 146 11.96 31.84 27.43
C ASN A 146 12.44 30.79 28.44
N ASP A 147 11.56 30.31 29.34
CA ASP A 147 11.93 29.28 30.32
C ASP A 147 12.20 27.96 29.64
N ALA A 148 11.41 27.59 28.64
CA ALA A 148 11.60 26.36 27.86
C ALA A 148 12.93 26.42 27.08
N ILE A 149 13.21 27.53 26.35
CA ILE A 149 14.49 27.71 25.64
C ILE A 149 15.66 27.60 26.62
N LYS A 150 15.60 28.32 27.75
CA LYS A 150 16.64 28.27 28.75
C LYS A 150 16.87 26.86 29.30
N GLY A 151 15.80 26.18 29.65
CA GLY A 151 15.88 24.81 30.20
C GLY A 151 16.55 23.82 29.24
N PHE A 152 16.21 23.84 27.94
CA PHE A 152 16.85 22.98 26.95
C PHE A 152 18.24 23.45 26.51
N ALA A 153 18.52 24.75 26.54
CA ALA A 153 19.87 25.28 26.30
C ALA A 153 20.84 24.85 27.41
N ASP A 154 20.41 24.90 28.66
CA ASP A 154 21.22 24.48 29.83
C ASP A 154 21.54 22.95 29.76
N LEU A 155 20.71 22.17 29.07
CA LEU A 155 20.90 20.73 28.80
C LEU A 155 21.62 20.45 27.47
N ASP A 156 22.03 21.50 26.74
CA ASP A 156 22.67 21.39 25.42
C ASP A 156 21.81 20.68 24.37
N GLU A 157 20.47 20.81 24.44
CA GLU A 157 19.49 20.20 23.50
C GLU A 157 19.12 21.18 22.38
N SER A 158 20.07 21.41 21.46
CA SER A 158 19.96 22.44 20.41
C SER A 158 18.76 22.25 19.47
N TYR A 159 18.32 21.01 19.16
CA TYR A 159 17.15 20.78 18.32
C TYR A 159 15.84 21.12 19.03
N LYS A 160 15.75 20.87 20.36
CA LYS A 160 14.59 21.29 21.16
C LYS A 160 14.47 22.81 21.19
N VAL A 161 15.60 23.53 21.33
CA VAL A 161 15.62 24.99 21.24
C VAL A 161 15.12 25.47 19.88
N LYS A 162 15.64 24.91 18.77
CA LYS A 162 15.19 25.24 17.40
C LYS A 162 13.68 24.98 17.21
N ILE A 163 13.17 23.86 17.74
CA ILE A 163 11.73 23.54 17.66
C ILE A 163 10.88 24.58 18.38
N ILE A 164 11.30 25.05 19.55
CA ILE A 164 10.61 26.06 20.32
C ILE A 164 10.64 27.42 19.58
N GLU A 165 11.80 27.81 19.06
CA GLU A 165 11.97 29.06 18.30
C GLU A 165 11.07 29.11 17.05
N ASP A 166 11.01 27.99 16.31
CA ASP A 166 10.27 27.88 15.05
C ASP A 166 8.76 27.64 15.23
N SER A 167 8.28 27.34 16.44
CA SER A 167 6.90 26.95 16.69
C SER A 167 5.86 28.04 16.47
N GLY A 168 6.27 29.32 16.48
CA GLY A 168 5.36 30.48 16.46
C GLY A 168 4.54 30.66 17.75
N GLN A 169 4.73 29.81 18.79
CA GLN A 169 4.10 29.93 20.10
C GLN A 169 4.92 30.85 21.02
N ASP A 170 4.25 31.61 21.90
CA ASP A 170 4.87 32.44 22.90
C ASP A 170 4.76 31.87 24.33
N SER A 171 3.81 30.96 24.56
CA SER A 171 3.54 30.32 25.86
C SER A 171 3.08 28.88 25.70
N ASP A 172 2.82 28.22 26.83
CA ASP A 172 2.20 26.90 26.94
C ASP A 172 3.02 25.75 26.35
N PHE A 173 4.36 25.87 26.45
CA PHE A 173 5.26 24.77 26.09
C PHE A 173 5.15 23.64 27.11
N GLN A 174 4.76 22.47 26.66
CA GLN A 174 4.61 21.27 27.47
C GLN A 174 5.95 20.55 27.59
N ILE A 175 6.41 20.41 28.84
CA ILE A 175 7.64 19.67 29.18
C ILE A 175 7.23 18.51 30.10
N TYR A 176 7.65 17.32 29.74
CA TYR A 176 7.38 16.11 30.50
C TYR A 176 8.61 15.67 31.29
N ASN A 177 8.41 15.39 32.58
CA ASN A 177 9.40 14.98 33.54
C ASN A 177 9.14 13.54 33.99
N GLN A 178 10.19 12.75 34.19
CA GLN A 178 10.07 11.35 34.64
C GLN A 178 10.62 11.21 36.07
N GLY A 179 9.73 11.14 37.05
CA GLY A 179 10.09 10.94 38.45
C GLY A 179 11.24 11.86 38.87
N ASP A 180 12.23 11.28 39.59
CA ASP A 180 13.46 11.96 40.04
C ASP A 180 14.66 11.67 39.11
N SER A 181 14.42 11.19 37.87
CA SER A 181 15.49 10.79 36.95
C SER A 181 16.30 11.93 36.37
N GLY A 182 15.78 13.16 36.43
CA GLY A 182 16.33 14.34 35.78
C GLY A 182 16.11 14.40 34.26
N PHE A 183 15.47 13.37 33.66
CA PHE A 183 15.13 13.39 32.24
C PHE A 183 13.90 14.26 32.00
N ILE A 184 14.02 15.16 31.02
CA ILE A 184 12.91 15.98 30.53
C ILE A 184 12.85 15.92 29.01
N ASP A 185 11.65 15.99 28.45
CA ASP A 185 11.47 16.13 27.01
C ASP A 185 10.35 17.14 26.65
N LEU A 186 10.57 17.86 25.53
CA LEU A 186 9.57 18.75 24.91
C LEU A 186 8.63 17.92 24.06
N CYS A 187 7.36 17.93 24.38
CA CYS A 187 6.37 17.15 23.63
C CYS A 187 4.97 17.77 23.75
N ARG A 188 4.13 17.52 22.73
CA ARG A 188 2.72 17.93 22.77
C ARG A 188 1.84 16.98 23.58
N GLY A 189 2.33 15.77 23.86
CA GLY A 189 1.55 14.74 24.55
C GLY A 189 0.35 14.24 23.75
N PRO A 190 -0.63 13.56 24.43
CA PRO A 190 -0.51 13.09 25.81
C PRO A 190 0.47 11.93 25.95
N HIS A 191 0.84 11.65 27.20
CA HIS A 191 1.67 10.50 27.58
C HIS A 191 0.98 9.59 28.57
N LEU A 192 1.48 8.37 28.73
CA LEU A 192 1.10 7.48 29.81
C LEU A 192 1.34 8.16 31.16
N PRO A 193 0.49 7.97 32.18
CA PRO A 193 0.68 8.60 33.49
C PRO A 193 1.92 8.09 34.24
N SER A 194 2.39 6.89 33.88
CA SER A 194 3.58 6.26 34.47
C SER A 194 4.15 5.18 33.57
N LEU A 195 5.42 4.84 33.75
CA LEU A 195 6.12 3.84 32.93
C LEU A 195 5.66 2.40 33.24
N ASP A 196 4.94 2.14 34.33
CA ASP A 196 4.35 0.82 34.61
C ASP A 196 3.19 0.46 33.68
N LYS A 197 2.69 1.43 32.90
CA LYS A 197 1.67 1.23 31.85
C LYS A 197 2.25 0.87 30.49
N VAL A 198 3.57 0.93 30.33
CA VAL A 198 4.24 0.52 29.09
C VAL A 198 4.10 -0.98 28.92
N GLY A 199 3.61 -1.39 27.76
CA GLY A 199 3.55 -2.79 27.35
C GLY A 199 4.88 -3.31 26.80
N SER A 200 4.80 -4.29 25.90
CA SER A 200 5.98 -4.89 25.25
C SER A 200 6.41 -4.07 24.06
N PHE A 201 7.71 -3.90 23.84
CA PHE A 201 8.27 -3.14 22.73
C PHE A 201 9.46 -3.85 22.09
N LYS A 202 9.78 -3.45 20.86
CA LYS A 202 10.93 -3.92 20.09
C LYS A 202 11.47 -2.81 19.21
N LEU A 203 12.80 -2.66 19.15
CA LEU A 203 13.45 -1.81 18.14
C LEU A 203 13.68 -2.64 16.88
N THR A 204 13.40 -2.05 15.71
CA THR A 204 13.32 -2.80 14.45
C THR A 204 14.36 -2.40 13.42
N LYS A 205 14.74 -1.11 13.38
CA LYS A 205 15.59 -0.59 12.28
C LYS A 205 16.32 0.67 12.70
N ILE A 206 17.47 0.92 12.05
CA ILE A 206 18.18 2.22 12.07
C ILE A 206 18.32 2.73 10.64
N SER A 207 18.15 4.04 10.45
CA SER A 207 18.43 4.73 9.19
C SER A 207 18.95 6.14 9.44
N GLY A 208 19.53 6.76 8.41
CA GLY A 208 19.72 8.21 8.38
C GLY A 208 18.41 8.91 8.03
N ALA A 209 18.24 10.14 8.52
CA ALA A 209 17.15 11.04 8.13
C ALA A 209 17.62 12.48 8.19
N TYR A 210 17.35 13.27 7.15
CA TYR A 210 17.68 14.69 7.19
C TYR A 210 16.73 15.46 8.11
N TRP A 211 17.30 16.39 8.90
CA TRP A 211 16.52 17.26 9.76
C TRP A 211 15.42 17.99 8.96
N LYS A 212 14.16 17.90 9.44
CA LYS A 212 12.95 18.42 8.76
C LYS A 212 12.74 17.91 7.32
N GLY A 213 13.38 16.78 6.95
CA GLY A 213 13.24 16.21 5.62
C GLY A 213 13.97 16.94 4.50
N ASP A 214 14.75 17.95 4.80
CA ASP A 214 15.52 18.75 3.83
C ASP A 214 16.95 18.20 3.72
N SER A 215 17.35 17.76 2.53
CA SER A 215 18.68 17.20 2.24
C SER A 215 19.84 18.21 2.43
N ASN A 216 19.55 19.50 2.57
CA ASN A 216 20.54 20.52 2.88
C ASN A 216 20.83 20.62 4.38
N ASN A 217 20.02 20.00 5.23
CA ASN A 217 20.19 19.98 6.67
C ASN A 217 21.06 18.80 7.12
N GLU A 218 21.42 18.82 8.42
CA GLU A 218 22.19 17.76 9.06
C GLU A 218 21.47 16.39 8.98
N MET A 219 22.25 15.34 8.76
CA MET A 219 21.75 13.97 8.79
C MET A 219 21.73 13.46 10.22
N LEU A 220 20.54 13.11 10.71
CA LEU A 220 20.27 12.53 12.01
C LEU A 220 20.27 11.01 11.94
N THR A 221 20.49 10.38 13.08
CA THR A 221 20.23 8.94 13.25
C THR A 221 18.76 8.75 13.63
N ARG A 222 18.05 7.91 12.91
CA ARG A 222 16.65 7.54 13.16
C ARG A 222 16.58 6.08 13.61
N VAL A 223 16.08 5.85 14.81
CA VAL A 223 15.80 4.52 15.36
C VAL A 223 14.30 4.27 15.31
N TYR A 224 13.91 3.16 14.69
CA TYR A 224 12.52 2.71 14.62
C TYR A 224 12.25 1.63 15.67
N GLY A 225 11.02 1.64 16.17
CA GLY A 225 10.52 0.59 17.06
C GLY A 225 9.01 0.43 16.96
N THR A 226 8.52 -0.58 17.65
CA THR A 226 7.09 -0.85 17.81
C THR A 226 6.78 -1.14 19.27
N ALA A 227 5.54 -0.88 19.70
CA ALA A 227 5.09 -1.24 21.04
C ALA A 227 3.64 -1.73 21.02
N TRP A 228 3.36 -2.73 21.84
CA TRP A 228 2.11 -3.46 21.92
C TRP A 228 1.72 -3.69 23.38
N LYS A 229 0.43 -3.90 23.63
CA LYS A 229 -0.07 -4.03 25.01
C LYS A 229 0.56 -5.18 25.80
N ASN A 230 1.05 -6.22 25.12
CA ASN A 230 1.68 -7.41 25.73
C ASN A 230 2.57 -8.16 24.73
N ASP A 231 3.35 -9.13 25.24
CA ASP A 231 4.25 -9.97 24.45
C ASP A 231 3.55 -10.78 23.35
N LYS A 232 2.31 -11.22 23.59
CA LYS A 232 1.56 -12.00 22.60
C LYS A 232 1.28 -11.17 21.35
N ASP A 233 0.84 -9.93 21.51
CA ASP A 233 0.52 -9.04 20.40
C ASP A 233 1.80 -8.56 19.72
N LEU A 234 2.86 -8.26 20.49
CA LEU A 234 4.18 -7.96 19.93
C LEU A 234 4.72 -9.12 19.08
N ASN A 235 4.69 -10.35 19.60
CA ASN A 235 5.19 -11.52 18.87
C ASN A 235 4.34 -11.80 17.61
N LYS A 236 3.03 -11.60 17.67
CA LYS A 236 2.16 -11.69 16.48
C LYS A 236 2.61 -10.69 15.40
N TYR A 237 2.87 -9.46 15.78
CA TYR A 237 3.34 -8.42 14.85
C TYR A 237 4.74 -8.72 14.30
N LEU A 238 5.68 -9.15 15.14
CA LEU A 238 7.03 -9.52 14.68
C LEU A 238 6.99 -10.70 13.70
N THR A 239 6.14 -11.69 13.96
CA THR A 239 5.92 -12.81 13.03
C THR A 239 5.37 -12.30 11.69
N LEU A 240 4.43 -11.33 11.72
CA LEU A 240 3.90 -10.70 10.51
C LEU A 240 5.00 -9.99 9.70
N LEU A 241 5.88 -9.25 10.37
CA LEU A 241 7.01 -8.58 9.71
C LEU A 241 7.99 -9.58 9.08
N GLU A 242 8.33 -10.67 9.79
CA GLU A 242 9.17 -11.73 9.23
C GLU A 242 8.55 -12.39 8.01
N GLU A 243 7.25 -12.67 8.07
CA GLU A 243 6.52 -13.22 6.91
C GLU A 243 6.47 -12.22 5.75
N ALA A 244 6.26 -10.93 6.03
CA ALA A 244 6.30 -9.89 5.01
C ALA A 244 7.69 -9.81 4.34
N GLU A 245 8.77 -9.89 5.10
CA GLU A 245 10.14 -9.89 4.55
C GLU A 245 10.43 -11.13 3.69
N LYS A 246 9.96 -12.31 4.12
CA LYS A 246 10.11 -13.55 3.33
C LYS A 246 9.34 -13.51 2.01
N ARG A 247 8.24 -12.74 1.97
CA ARG A 247 7.35 -12.59 0.81
C ARG A 247 7.71 -11.40 -0.08
N ASP A 248 8.64 -10.53 0.33
CA ASP A 248 9.01 -9.33 -0.42
C ASP A 248 9.29 -9.66 -1.89
N HIS A 249 8.48 -9.10 -2.79
CA HIS A 249 8.57 -9.36 -4.24
C HIS A 249 9.93 -9.02 -4.83
N ARG A 250 10.68 -8.05 -4.28
CA ARG A 250 12.02 -7.68 -4.73
C ARG A 250 13.04 -8.78 -4.43
N LYS A 251 12.91 -9.43 -3.27
CA LYS A 251 13.75 -10.56 -2.85
C LYS A 251 13.41 -11.82 -3.65
N LEU A 252 12.11 -12.10 -3.79
CA LEU A 252 11.62 -13.23 -4.57
C LEU A 252 11.94 -13.08 -6.05
N ALA A 253 11.77 -11.88 -6.63
CA ALA A 253 12.13 -11.62 -8.02
C ALA A 253 13.61 -11.90 -8.34
N LYS A 254 14.52 -11.54 -7.42
CA LYS A 254 15.94 -11.87 -7.56
C LYS A 254 16.18 -13.39 -7.51
N GLN A 255 15.48 -14.12 -6.63
CA GLN A 255 15.59 -15.58 -6.51
C GLN A 255 15.03 -16.30 -7.75
N MET A 256 13.95 -15.78 -8.32
CA MET A 256 13.23 -16.33 -9.47
C MET A 256 13.71 -15.78 -10.81
N ASP A 257 14.64 -14.82 -10.83
CA ASP A 257 15.16 -14.14 -12.01
C ASP A 257 14.06 -13.47 -12.85
N LEU A 258 13.20 -12.64 -12.20
CA LEU A 258 12.02 -12.06 -12.86
C LEU A 258 12.31 -10.68 -13.48
N PHE A 259 12.95 -9.79 -12.76
CA PHE A 259 13.22 -8.41 -13.19
C PHE A 259 14.31 -7.74 -12.36
N HIS A 260 14.80 -6.61 -12.86
CA HIS A 260 15.57 -5.66 -12.06
C HIS A 260 15.19 -4.21 -12.38
N MET A 261 15.67 -3.30 -11.55
CA MET A 261 15.59 -1.85 -11.76
C MET A 261 17.01 -1.27 -11.69
N GLN A 262 17.28 -0.20 -12.44
CA GLN A 262 18.60 0.44 -12.49
C GLN A 262 18.47 1.97 -12.62
N GLU A 263 19.60 2.67 -12.40
CA GLU A 263 19.63 4.13 -12.30
C GLU A 263 19.33 4.84 -13.63
N GLU A 264 19.59 4.22 -14.78
CA GLU A 264 19.34 4.80 -16.10
C GLU A 264 17.85 4.91 -16.43
N ALA A 265 16.99 4.13 -15.73
CA ALA A 265 15.53 4.18 -15.88
C ALA A 265 14.84 4.09 -14.50
N PRO A 266 14.95 5.14 -13.66
CA PRO A 266 14.46 5.08 -12.29
C PRO A 266 12.95 4.91 -12.24
N GLY A 267 12.51 3.86 -11.54
CA GLY A 267 11.09 3.51 -11.42
C GLY A 267 10.50 2.84 -12.67
N MET A 268 11.33 2.32 -13.57
CA MET A 268 10.91 1.52 -14.73
C MET A 268 11.52 0.13 -14.66
N VAL A 269 10.77 -0.87 -15.07
CA VAL A 269 11.10 -2.29 -14.85
C VAL A 269 11.82 -2.87 -16.05
N PHE A 270 12.97 -3.50 -15.83
CA PHE A 270 13.63 -4.35 -16.81
C PHE A 270 13.21 -5.80 -16.58
N TRP A 271 12.26 -6.28 -17.39
CA TRP A 271 11.75 -7.65 -17.28
C TRP A 271 12.73 -8.65 -17.89
N HIS A 272 13.09 -9.69 -17.11
CA HIS A 272 13.86 -10.82 -17.61
C HIS A 272 12.94 -11.82 -18.34
N PRO A 273 13.46 -12.77 -19.11
CA PRO A 273 12.63 -13.73 -19.85
C PRO A 273 11.60 -14.45 -18.98
N LYS A 274 11.97 -14.85 -17.74
CA LYS A 274 11.06 -15.50 -16.78
C LYS A 274 9.95 -14.56 -16.32
N GLY A 275 10.29 -13.35 -15.91
CA GLY A 275 9.31 -12.35 -15.50
C GLY A 275 8.39 -11.93 -16.65
N TRP A 276 8.96 -11.79 -17.85
CA TRP A 276 8.16 -11.45 -19.03
C TRP A 276 7.20 -12.56 -19.44
N SER A 277 7.58 -13.82 -19.32
CA SER A 277 6.68 -14.94 -19.59
C SER A 277 5.48 -14.99 -18.63
N MET A 278 5.71 -14.66 -17.34
CA MET A 278 4.65 -14.52 -16.34
C MET A 278 3.73 -13.33 -16.66
N TYR A 279 4.31 -12.20 -17.04
CA TYR A 279 3.58 -11.01 -17.46
C TYR A 279 2.63 -11.29 -18.63
N ILE A 280 3.14 -11.94 -19.69
CA ILE A 280 2.36 -12.32 -20.87
C ILE A 280 1.27 -13.35 -20.54
N ALA A 281 1.54 -14.29 -19.60
CA ALA A 281 0.53 -15.24 -19.16
C ALA A 281 -0.67 -14.54 -18.50
N LEU A 282 -0.40 -13.58 -17.58
CA LEU A 282 -1.43 -12.76 -16.95
C LEU A 282 -2.16 -11.89 -17.97
N GLN A 283 -1.44 -11.25 -18.90
CA GLN A 283 -2.03 -10.41 -19.95
C GLN A 283 -2.99 -11.22 -20.85
N ASN A 284 -2.58 -12.42 -21.26
CA ASN A 284 -3.43 -13.30 -22.08
C ASN A 284 -4.67 -13.77 -21.31
N TYR A 285 -4.55 -14.05 -20.01
CA TYR A 285 -5.67 -14.37 -19.17
C TYR A 285 -6.68 -13.19 -19.13
N ILE A 286 -6.23 -11.98 -18.82
CA ILE A 286 -7.09 -10.78 -18.79
C ILE A 286 -7.73 -10.52 -20.16
N ARG A 287 -6.96 -10.65 -21.25
CA ARG A 287 -7.48 -10.51 -22.62
C ARG A 287 -8.64 -11.48 -22.89
N LYS A 288 -8.48 -12.75 -22.52
CA LYS A 288 -9.54 -13.77 -22.67
C LYS A 288 -10.81 -13.35 -21.92
N LYS A 289 -10.67 -12.89 -20.67
CA LYS A 289 -11.80 -12.44 -19.84
C LYS A 289 -12.47 -11.18 -20.41
N GLN A 290 -11.71 -10.23 -20.90
CA GLN A 290 -12.22 -9.00 -21.52
C GLN A 290 -13.02 -9.30 -22.78
N ILE A 291 -12.48 -10.10 -23.70
CA ILE A 291 -13.17 -10.50 -24.94
C ILE A 291 -14.48 -11.24 -24.61
N ALA A 292 -14.46 -12.17 -23.65
CA ALA A 292 -15.67 -12.91 -23.23
C ALA A 292 -16.75 -11.99 -22.63
N ASN A 293 -16.37 -10.80 -22.12
CA ASN A 293 -17.30 -9.81 -21.57
C ASN A 293 -17.59 -8.64 -22.52
N GLY A 294 -17.30 -8.79 -23.82
CA GLY A 294 -17.68 -7.86 -24.88
C GLY A 294 -16.86 -6.57 -24.93
N TYR A 295 -15.59 -6.63 -24.51
CA TYR A 295 -14.66 -5.52 -24.69
C TYR A 295 -13.91 -5.65 -26.01
N ASP A 296 -13.81 -4.56 -26.75
CA ASP A 296 -12.96 -4.42 -27.92
C ASP A 296 -11.57 -3.92 -27.50
N GLU A 297 -10.52 -4.70 -27.82
CA GLU A 297 -9.14 -4.32 -27.52
C GLU A 297 -8.66 -3.27 -28.54
N ILE A 298 -8.13 -2.16 -28.05
CA ILE A 298 -7.55 -1.07 -28.84
C ILE A 298 -6.13 -0.79 -28.40
N ASN A 299 -5.41 0.02 -29.20
CA ASN A 299 -4.10 0.54 -28.84
C ASN A 299 -3.98 2.00 -29.27
N THR A 300 -3.55 2.87 -28.34
CA THR A 300 -3.45 4.31 -28.57
C THR A 300 -1.99 4.81 -28.44
N PRO A 301 -1.64 5.94 -29.10
CA PRO A 301 -0.28 6.46 -29.08
C PRO A 301 0.24 6.75 -27.67
N LEU A 302 1.52 6.42 -27.43
CA LEU A 302 2.21 6.69 -26.16
C LEU A 302 2.56 8.18 -26.01
N VAL A 303 3.03 8.81 -27.10
CA VAL A 303 3.43 10.23 -27.10
C VAL A 303 2.33 11.04 -27.75
N VAL A 304 1.78 12.01 -27.02
CA VAL A 304 0.60 12.77 -27.44
C VAL A 304 0.82 14.27 -27.27
N ASP A 305 0.33 15.06 -28.23
CA ASP A 305 0.44 16.51 -28.23
C ASP A 305 -0.25 17.15 -27.03
N ARG A 306 0.35 18.20 -26.47
CA ARG A 306 -0.13 18.99 -25.35
C ARG A 306 -1.60 19.41 -25.47
N LYS A 307 -2.07 19.70 -26.70
CA LYS A 307 -3.44 20.17 -26.94
C LYS A 307 -4.51 19.21 -26.45
N LEU A 308 -4.28 17.88 -26.56
CA LEU A 308 -5.23 16.90 -26.04
C LEU A 308 -5.28 16.93 -24.51
N TRP A 309 -4.13 17.14 -23.86
CA TRP A 309 -4.03 17.23 -22.41
C TRP A 309 -4.65 18.52 -21.86
N GLU A 310 -4.56 19.64 -22.60
CA GLU A 310 -5.25 20.89 -22.28
C GLU A 310 -6.77 20.73 -22.43
N ALA A 311 -7.23 20.18 -23.55
CA ALA A 311 -8.65 19.96 -23.80
C ALA A 311 -9.30 19.09 -22.71
N SER A 312 -8.63 18.01 -22.30
CA SER A 312 -9.12 17.09 -21.28
C SER A 312 -8.95 17.59 -19.84
N GLY A 313 -8.18 18.67 -19.60
CA GLY A 313 -7.91 19.23 -18.28
C GLY A 313 -6.73 18.60 -17.53
N HIS A 314 -6.10 17.56 -18.08
CA HIS A 314 -4.94 16.92 -17.46
C HIS A 314 -3.75 17.88 -17.35
N TRP A 315 -3.55 18.78 -18.32
CA TRP A 315 -2.45 19.72 -18.30
C TRP A 315 -2.50 20.67 -17.09
N ASP A 316 -3.69 21.09 -16.68
CA ASP A 316 -3.88 22.02 -15.57
C ASP A 316 -3.85 21.34 -14.20
N LYS A 317 -4.34 20.09 -14.14
CA LYS A 317 -4.56 19.39 -12.86
C LYS A 317 -3.54 18.29 -12.55
N TYR A 318 -2.77 17.83 -13.56
CA TYR A 318 -1.90 16.66 -13.43
C TYR A 318 -0.50 16.86 -14.00
N ARG A 319 -0.16 18.07 -14.45
CA ARG A 319 1.11 18.38 -15.14
C ARG A 319 2.36 17.98 -14.35
N GLU A 320 2.36 18.15 -13.04
CA GLU A 320 3.51 17.85 -12.18
C GLU A 320 3.90 16.36 -12.22
N ASN A 321 2.93 15.50 -12.56
CA ASN A 321 3.13 14.06 -12.68
C ASN A 321 3.35 13.60 -14.13
N MET A 322 3.54 14.49 -15.10
CA MET A 322 3.71 14.14 -16.51
C MET A 322 5.17 14.16 -16.94
N PHE A 323 5.58 13.20 -17.75
CA PHE A 323 6.81 13.27 -18.52
C PHE A 323 6.58 14.12 -19.78
N ILE A 324 7.13 15.32 -19.79
CA ILE A 324 6.97 16.29 -20.89
C ILE A 324 8.21 16.25 -21.78
N THR A 325 8.00 16.22 -23.09
CA THR A 325 9.06 16.25 -24.11
C THR A 325 8.88 17.45 -25.01
N GLU A 326 9.97 18.17 -25.29
CA GLU A 326 10.01 19.26 -26.24
C GLU A 326 10.81 18.83 -27.47
N ILE A 327 10.26 19.09 -28.67
CA ILE A 327 10.91 18.79 -29.94
C ILE A 327 11.19 20.11 -30.65
N ASP A 328 12.46 20.37 -30.95
CA ASP A 328 12.88 21.50 -31.79
C ASP A 328 12.74 21.09 -33.27
N GLU A 329 11.79 21.72 -33.96
CA GLU A 329 11.64 21.58 -35.41
C GLU A 329 12.36 22.76 -36.10
N GLU A 330 13.34 22.48 -36.97
CA GLU A 330 14.22 23.48 -37.61
C GLU A 330 13.47 24.62 -38.34
N HIS A 331 12.20 24.41 -38.68
CA HIS A 331 11.39 25.37 -39.45
C HIS A 331 10.07 25.79 -38.78
N ALA A 332 9.86 25.40 -37.52
CA ALA A 332 8.67 25.79 -36.78
C ALA A 332 8.90 27.08 -35.99
N ASN A 333 7.91 27.96 -35.96
CA ASN A 333 7.96 29.21 -35.18
C ASN A 333 7.85 28.96 -33.67
N GLU A 334 7.41 27.77 -33.25
CA GLU A 334 7.23 27.34 -31.84
C GLU A 334 7.68 25.91 -31.66
N LYS A 335 8.24 25.60 -30.48
CA LYS A 335 8.57 24.24 -30.09
C LYS A 335 7.31 23.39 -29.95
N ARG A 336 7.35 22.18 -30.47
CA ARG A 336 6.27 21.22 -30.27
C ARG A 336 6.42 20.59 -28.88
N VAL A 337 5.38 20.70 -28.06
CA VAL A 337 5.34 20.13 -26.71
C VAL A 337 4.44 18.91 -26.71
N ASN A 338 4.99 17.77 -26.34
CA ASN A 338 4.27 16.51 -26.19
C ASN A 338 4.43 16.00 -24.75
N ALA A 339 3.63 15.03 -24.36
CA ALA A 339 3.84 14.27 -23.15
C ALA A 339 3.67 12.77 -23.40
N LEU A 340 4.41 11.94 -22.63
CA LEU A 340 4.06 10.53 -22.49
C LEU A 340 2.72 10.45 -21.76
N LYS A 341 1.78 9.66 -22.27
CA LYS A 341 0.44 9.59 -21.68
C LYS A 341 0.50 9.12 -20.23
N PRO A 342 -0.05 9.89 -19.27
CA PRO A 342 -0.18 9.46 -17.87
C PRO A 342 -1.42 8.61 -17.64
N MET A 343 -2.40 8.69 -18.57
CA MET A 343 -3.69 8.02 -18.56
C MET A 343 -4.14 7.77 -20.01
N ASN A 344 -4.99 6.76 -20.22
CA ASN A 344 -5.49 6.40 -21.55
C ASN A 344 -6.79 7.10 -21.93
N CYS A 345 -7.55 7.60 -20.95
CA CYS A 345 -8.92 8.10 -21.12
C CYS A 345 -9.10 9.13 -22.25
N PRO A 346 -8.28 10.21 -22.42
CA PRO A 346 -8.47 11.15 -23.51
C PRO A 346 -8.26 10.51 -24.90
N CYS A 347 -7.34 9.53 -24.99
CA CYS A 347 -7.09 8.82 -26.25
C CYS A 347 -8.25 7.89 -26.62
N HIS A 348 -8.89 7.22 -25.65
CA HIS A 348 -10.07 6.38 -25.87
C HIS A 348 -11.25 7.22 -26.36
N VAL A 349 -11.44 8.44 -25.84
CA VAL A 349 -12.45 9.37 -26.37
C VAL A 349 -12.19 9.70 -27.85
N GLN A 350 -10.90 9.87 -28.26
CA GLN A 350 -10.58 10.10 -29.69
C GLN A 350 -10.95 8.88 -30.54
N VAL A 351 -10.78 7.67 -30.05
CA VAL A 351 -11.22 6.44 -30.75
C VAL A 351 -12.74 6.38 -30.82
N TYR A 352 -13.44 6.69 -29.71
CA TYR A 352 -14.90 6.77 -29.69
C TYR A 352 -15.44 7.80 -30.72
N ASN A 353 -14.83 8.98 -30.79
CA ASN A 353 -15.25 10.07 -31.70
C ASN A 353 -15.03 9.76 -33.18
N HIS A 354 -14.32 8.68 -33.52
CA HIS A 354 -14.15 8.28 -34.90
C HIS A 354 -15.43 7.65 -35.45
N GLY A 355 -16.21 8.44 -36.22
CA GLY A 355 -17.49 8.06 -36.81
C GLY A 355 -18.70 8.34 -35.91
N LEU A 356 -19.87 8.37 -36.54
CA LEU A 356 -21.15 8.60 -35.86
C LEU A 356 -21.50 7.40 -34.97
N LYS A 357 -22.04 7.69 -33.79
CA LYS A 357 -22.59 6.69 -32.86
C LYS A 357 -24.09 6.92 -32.68
N SER A 358 -24.82 5.86 -32.48
CA SER A 358 -26.25 5.85 -32.17
C SER A 358 -26.46 5.24 -30.76
N TYR A 359 -27.56 5.57 -30.11
CA TYR A 359 -27.98 4.94 -28.87
C TYR A 359 -28.03 3.40 -28.93
N ARG A 360 -28.21 2.84 -30.16
CA ARG A 360 -28.23 1.38 -30.39
C ARG A 360 -26.86 0.74 -30.34
N ASP A 361 -25.80 1.52 -30.50
CA ASP A 361 -24.42 1.06 -30.46
C ASP A 361 -23.92 0.99 -29.00
N LEU A 362 -24.62 1.66 -28.07
CA LEU A 362 -24.25 1.72 -26.65
C LEU A 362 -24.81 0.52 -25.86
N PRO A 363 -24.07 -0.02 -24.89
CA PRO A 363 -22.76 0.44 -24.41
C PRO A 363 -21.61 0.01 -25.34
N ILE A 364 -20.64 0.91 -25.58
CA ILE A 364 -19.39 0.59 -26.26
C ILE A 364 -18.32 0.39 -25.20
N ARG A 365 -17.68 -0.78 -25.19
CA ARG A 365 -16.65 -1.16 -24.21
C ARG A 365 -15.30 -1.28 -24.89
N LEU A 366 -14.41 -0.31 -24.65
CA LEU A 366 -13.03 -0.31 -25.13
C LEU A 366 -12.07 -0.75 -24.05
N ALA A 367 -11.09 -1.58 -24.38
CA ALA A 367 -10.03 -2.00 -23.47
C ALA A 367 -8.65 -1.80 -24.10
N GLU A 368 -7.67 -1.41 -23.28
CA GLU A 368 -6.28 -1.25 -23.71
C GLU A 368 -5.33 -1.76 -22.62
N PHE A 369 -4.33 -2.55 -23.01
CA PHE A 369 -3.14 -2.71 -22.18
C PHE A 369 -2.26 -1.48 -22.37
N GLY A 370 -2.68 -0.39 -21.71
CA GLY A 370 -2.16 0.94 -21.97
C GLY A 370 -0.88 1.23 -21.17
N ALA A 371 0.24 1.39 -21.89
CA ALA A 371 1.48 1.84 -21.26
C ALA A 371 1.36 3.32 -20.84
N CYS A 372 1.46 3.57 -19.53
CA CYS A 372 1.35 4.89 -18.93
C CYS A 372 2.63 5.27 -18.17
N HIS A 373 2.92 6.56 -18.10
CA HIS A 373 4.08 7.08 -17.38
C HIS A 373 3.68 8.22 -16.46
N ARG A 374 4.07 8.11 -15.17
CA ARG A 374 3.81 9.14 -14.15
C ARG A 374 5.10 9.48 -13.42
N TYR A 375 5.41 10.75 -13.32
CA TYR A 375 6.61 11.22 -12.63
C TYR A 375 6.39 11.18 -11.11
N GLU A 376 6.49 10.00 -10.53
CA GLU A 376 6.42 9.78 -9.09
C GLU A 376 7.68 10.33 -8.40
N ALA A 377 7.53 10.90 -7.20
CA ALA A 377 8.66 11.38 -6.41
C ALA A 377 9.62 10.23 -6.06
N SER A 378 10.93 10.48 -6.10
CA SER A 378 11.95 9.43 -5.91
C SER A 378 11.80 8.67 -4.59
N GLY A 379 11.41 9.35 -3.50
CA GLY A 379 11.23 8.73 -2.18
C GLY A 379 9.99 7.85 -2.04
N THR A 380 9.08 7.87 -3.01
CA THR A 380 7.81 7.11 -2.96
C THR A 380 7.88 5.80 -3.74
N MET A 381 8.91 5.58 -4.54
CA MET A 381 9.07 4.37 -5.36
C MET A 381 9.35 3.14 -4.49
N HIS A 382 8.68 2.03 -4.79
CA HIS A 382 8.80 0.81 -4.00
C HIS A 382 8.64 -0.46 -4.86
N GLY A 383 9.75 -0.95 -5.45
CA GLY A 383 9.74 -2.14 -6.30
C GLY A 383 8.66 -2.04 -7.38
N LEU A 384 7.88 -3.10 -7.59
CA LEU A 384 6.73 -3.11 -8.51
C LEU A 384 5.50 -2.36 -7.98
N MET A 385 5.42 -2.11 -6.66
CA MET A 385 4.23 -1.55 -6.02
C MET A 385 3.98 -0.08 -6.41
N ARG A 386 5.07 0.67 -6.67
CA ARG A 386 4.98 2.06 -7.12
C ARG A 386 6.12 2.39 -8.07
N VAL A 387 5.79 2.54 -9.33
CA VAL A 387 6.70 2.70 -10.47
C VAL A 387 6.35 3.96 -11.28
N ARG A 388 7.26 4.40 -12.14
CA ARG A 388 7.05 5.54 -13.06
C ARG A 388 6.55 5.13 -14.44
N GLY A 389 6.92 3.93 -14.90
CA GLY A 389 6.43 3.34 -16.14
C GLY A 389 5.69 2.05 -15.83
N PHE A 390 4.44 1.95 -16.26
CA PHE A 390 3.57 0.80 -15.98
C PHE A 390 2.54 0.59 -17.09
N THR A 391 1.95 -0.59 -17.11
CA THR A 391 0.86 -0.93 -18.03
C THR A 391 -0.42 -1.16 -17.24
N GLN A 392 -1.49 -0.45 -17.60
CA GLN A 392 -2.82 -0.66 -17.04
C GLN A 392 -3.62 -1.67 -17.87
N ASP A 393 -4.44 -2.48 -17.20
CA ASP A 393 -5.54 -3.21 -17.83
C ASP A 393 -6.76 -2.29 -17.98
N ASP A 394 -6.54 -1.16 -18.63
CA ASP A 394 -7.48 -0.05 -18.66
C ASP A 394 -8.68 -0.34 -19.59
N GLY A 395 -9.82 0.21 -19.25
CA GLY A 395 -11.00 0.14 -20.10
C GLY A 395 -11.97 1.27 -19.84
N HIS A 396 -12.67 1.65 -20.92
CA HIS A 396 -13.65 2.72 -20.88
C HIS A 396 -14.95 2.26 -21.54
N ILE A 397 -16.05 2.46 -20.81
CA ILE A 397 -17.38 2.10 -21.27
C ILE A 397 -18.12 3.39 -21.55
N PHE A 398 -18.54 3.58 -22.80
CA PHE A 398 -19.41 4.69 -23.18
C PHE A 398 -20.84 4.18 -23.16
N CYS A 399 -21.68 4.73 -22.30
CA CYS A 399 -23.04 4.25 -22.11
C CYS A 399 -24.03 5.41 -21.91
N THR A 400 -25.33 5.09 -21.93
CA THR A 400 -26.37 6.02 -21.46
C THR A 400 -26.44 6.02 -19.95
N GLU A 401 -27.07 7.04 -19.36
CA GLU A 401 -27.26 7.10 -17.91
C GLU A 401 -28.02 5.90 -17.35
N ASP A 402 -29.04 5.43 -18.06
CA ASP A 402 -29.84 4.26 -17.68
C ASP A 402 -29.03 2.95 -17.68
N GLN A 403 -27.90 2.93 -18.38
CA GLN A 403 -27.01 1.75 -18.45
C GLN A 403 -25.95 1.71 -17.33
N ILE A 404 -25.75 2.80 -16.55
CA ILE A 404 -24.71 2.86 -15.51
C ILE A 404 -24.84 1.68 -14.54
N GLU A 405 -26.04 1.40 -14.06
CA GLU A 405 -26.30 0.34 -13.09
C GLU A 405 -25.93 -1.04 -13.64
N SER A 406 -26.39 -1.36 -14.87
CA SER A 406 -26.11 -2.65 -15.49
C SER A 406 -24.63 -2.83 -15.81
N GLU A 407 -23.93 -1.77 -16.22
CA GLU A 407 -22.50 -1.80 -16.48
C GLU A 407 -21.69 -1.94 -15.18
N THR A 408 -22.11 -1.28 -14.10
CA THR A 408 -21.51 -1.43 -12.78
C THR A 408 -21.63 -2.89 -12.29
N ALA A 409 -22.82 -3.48 -12.41
CA ALA A 409 -23.06 -4.87 -12.03
C ALA A 409 -22.20 -5.86 -12.86
N SER A 410 -22.14 -5.65 -14.18
CA SER A 410 -21.33 -6.47 -15.09
C SER A 410 -19.83 -6.38 -14.75
N PHE A 411 -19.35 -5.17 -14.46
CA PHE A 411 -17.96 -4.96 -14.07
C PHE A 411 -17.62 -5.65 -12.74
N ILE A 412 -18.45 -5.50 -11.70
CA ILE A 412 -18.21 -6.14 -10.39
C ILE A 412 -18.21 -7.66 -10.53
N ALA A 413 -19.10 -8.23 -11.34
CA ALA A 413 -19.12 -9.67 -11.60
C ALA A 413 -17.83 -10.14 -12.31
N LEU A 414 -17.35 -9.41 -13.31
CA LEU A 414 -16.09 -9.70 -14.00
C LEU A 414 -14.90 -9.60 -13.05
N LEU A 415 -14.81 -8.51 -12.27
CA LEU A 415 -13.75 -8.28 -11.29
C LEU A 415 -13.72 -9.40 -10.24
N SER A 416 -14.87 -9.74 -9.65
CA SER A 416 -15.00 -10.81 -8.66
C SER A 416 -14.52 -12.16 -9.21
N ASN A 417 -14.91 -12.52 -10.43
CA ASN A 417 -14.45 -13.74 -11.09
C ASN A 417 -12.92 -13.75 -11.26
N ILE A 418 -12.34 -12.65 -11.75
CA ILE A 418 -10.89 -12.53 -11.95
C ILE A 418 -10.14 -12.62 -10.62
N TYR A 419 -10.62 -11.95 -9.57
CA TYR A 419 -9.97 -12.00 -8.26
C TYR A 419 -10.01 -13.40 -7.65
N THR A 420 -11.14 -14.10 -7.74
CA THR A 420 -11.26 -15.50 -7.30
C THR A 420 -10.30 -16.41 -8.06
N ASP A 421 -10.21 -16.31 -9.39
CA ASP A 421 -9.27 -17.09 -10.21
C ASP A 421 -7.80 -16.81 -9.84
N LEU A 422 -7.49 -15.62 -9.32
CA LEU A 422 -6.18 -15.19 -8.87
C LEU A 422 -5.91 -15.43 -7.37
N GLY A 423 -6.85 -16.10 -6.67
CA GLY A 423 -6.69 -16.51 -5.28
C GLY A 423 -7.06 -15.45 -4.23
N PHE A 424 -7.94 -14.51 -4.61
CA PHE A 424 -8.54 -13.53 -3.70
C PHE A 424 -10.06 -13.74 -3.63
N ASP A 425 -10.51 -14.42 -2.59
CA ASP A 425 -11.93 -14.77 -2.44
C ASP A 425 -12.81 -13.62 -1.97
N THR A 426 -12.21 -12.59 -1.38
CA THR A 426 -12.90 -11.40 -0.83
C THR A 426 -12.17 -10.12 -1.18
N PHE A 427 -12.93 -9.04 -1.26
CA PHE A 427 -12.43 -7.67 -1.42
C PHE A 427 -13.39 -6.68 -0.74
N ASP A 428 -12.86 -5.56 -0.32
CA ASP A 428 -13.63 -4.45 0.23
C ASP A 428 -13.92 -3.41 -0.85
N ILE A 429 -15.10 -2.77 -0.78
CA ILE A 429 -15.51 -1.69 -1.69
C ILE A 429 -15.49 -0.38 -0.91
N LYS A 430 -14.79 0.64 -1.46
CA LYS A 430 -14.79 2.00 -0.95
C LYS A 430 -15.37 2.94 -2.00
N LEU A 431 -16.43 3.69 -1.62
CA LEU A 431 -16.95 4.77 -2.46
C LEU A 431 -16.17 6.05 -2.14
N SER A 432 -15.28 6.42 -3.05
CA SER A 432 -14.45 7.63 -2.93
C SER A 432 -15.16 8.81 -3.57
N THR A 433 -15.51 9.81 -2.76
CA THR A 433 -16.31 10.97 -3.15
C THR A 433 -15.43 12.12 -3.67
N ARG A 434 -16.06 13.23 -4.03
CA ARG A 434 -15.44 14.41 -4.66
C ARG A 434 -14.25 14.99 -3.88
N PRO A 435 -13.09 15.21 -4.51
CA PRO A 435 -11.97 15.91 -3.88
C PRO A 435 -12.18 17.44 -3.89
N GLU A 436 -11.39 18.16 -3.10
CA GLU A 436 -11.42 19.62 -3.06
C GLU A 436 -11.07 20.24 -4.43
N VAL A 437 -10.04 19.70 -5.10
CA VAL A 437 -9.60 20.15 -6.44
C VAL A 437 -10.20 19.23 -7.50
N ARG A 438 -11.21 19.71 -8.20
CA ARG A 438 -11.97 18.93 -9.20
C ARG A 438 -12.40 19.76 -10.42
N VAL A 439 -12.92 19.08 -11.43
CA VAL A 439 -13.62 19.68 -12.59
C VAL A 439 -15.12 19.35 -12.51
N GLY A 440 -15.95 20.13 -13.20
CA GLY A 440 -17.40 19.96 -13.20
C GLY A 440 -18.12 20.69 -12.06
N SER A 441 -19.45 20.82 -12.16
CA SER A 441 -20.29 21.45 -11.13
C SER A 441 -20.67 20.46 -10.02
N ASP A 442 -21.16 20.98 -8.89
CA ASP A 442 -21.62 20.14 -7.78
C ASP A 442 -22.78 19.23 -8.18
N GLU A 443 -23.69 19.71 -9.06
CA GLU A 443 -24.82 18.93 -9.55
C GLU A 443 -24.35 17.70 -10.39
N VAL A 444 -23.28 17.84 -11.17
CA VAL A 444 -22.69 16.74 -11.95
C VAL A 444 -22.07 15.71 -10.98
N TRP A 445 -21.40 16.18 -9.93
CA TRP A 445 -20.83 15.31 -8.91
C TRP A 445 -21.90 14.59 -8.10
N ASP A 446 -22.96 15.30 -7.65
CA ASP A 446 -24.09 14.69 -6.95
C ASP A 446 -24.72 13.57 -7.78
N LYS A 447 -24.89 13.80 -9.08
CA LYS A 447 -25.42 12.81 -10.02
C LYS A 447 -24.53 11.57 -10.14
N ALA A 448 -23.22 11.78 -10.29
CA ALA A 448 -22.26 10.69 -10.45
C ALA A 448 -22.11 9.85 -9.15
N GLU A 449 -22.00 10.50 -7.99
CA GLU A 449 -21.90 9.83 -6.70
C GLU A 449 -23.17 9.02 -6.39
N ASN A 450 -24.35 9.63 -6.59
CA ASN A 450 -25.63 8.94 -6.39
C ASN A 450 -25.81 7.74 -7.33
N ALA A 451 -25.35 7.84 -8.58
CA ALA A 451 -25.44 6.73 -9.55
C ALA A 451 -24.60 5.52 -9.11
N LEU A 452 -23.35 5.75 -8.70
CA LEU A 452 -22.47 4.68 -8.18
C LEU A 452 -23.01 4.09 -6.87
N GLU A 453 -23.44 4.92 -5.95
CA GLU A 453 -24.00 4.49 -4.66
C GLU A 453 -25.28 3.65 -4.85
N ALA A 454 -26.19 4.11 -5.72
CA ALA A 454 -27.42 3.39 -6.04
C ALA A 454 -27.13 2.01 -6.65
N ALA A 455 -26.12 1.92 -7.54
CA ALA A 455 -25.72 0.66 -8.14
C ALA A 455 -25.21 -0.36 -7.10
N ILE A 456 -24.36 0.08 -6.15
CA ILE A 456 -23.84 -0.80 -5.08
C ILE A 456 -24.97 -1.25 -4.15
N LYS A 457 -25.82 -0.31 -3.73
CA LYS A 457 -26.98 -0.61 -2.84
C LYS A 457 -27.91 -1.63 -3.46
N LYS A 458 -28.16 -1.54 -4.76
CA LYS A 458 -29.02 -2.49 -5.46
C LYS A 458 -28.42 -3.89 -5.57
N LEU A 459 -27.08 -3.98 -5.60
CA LEU A 459 -26.34 -5.25 -5.57
C LEU A 459 -26.24 -5.84 -4.15
N ASP A 460 -26.75 -5.14 -3.13
CA ASP A 460 -26.67 -5.51 -1.70
C ASP A 460 -25.22 -5.82 -1.25
N LEU A 461 -24.25 -5.05 -1.76
CA LEU A 461 -22.84 -5.19 -1.42
C LEU A 461 -22.45 -4.22 -0.30
N PRO A 462 -21.69 -4.70 0.71
CA PRO A 462 -21.15 -3.82 1.75
C PRO A 462 -20.12 -2.87 1.16
N TYR A 463 -20.14 -1.61 1.59
CA TYR A 463 -19.15 -0.61 1.21
C TYR A 463 -18.92 0.40 2.34
N SER A 464 -17.79 1.07 2.29
CA SER A 464 -17.47 2.23 3.11
C SER A 464 -17.32 3.48 2.23
N VAL A 465 -17.45 4.66 2.85
CA VAL A 465 -17.27 5.94 2.14
C VAL A 465 -15.92 6.53 2.50
N GLU A 466 -15.16 6.91 1.47
CA GLU A 466 -13.89 7.63 1.60
C GLU A 466 -14.07 9.05 1.07
N GLU A 467 -14.22 10.01 1.97
CA GLU A 467 -14.44 11.40 1.61
C GLU A 467 -13.19 12.02 0.94
N GLY A 468 -13.40 12.67 -0.21
CA GLY A 468 -12.32 13.34 -0.94
C GLY A 468 -11.38 12.43 -1.71
N GLY A 469 -11.59 11.10 -1.71
CA GLY A 469 -10.74 10.12 -2.37
C GLY A 469 -10.94 9.99 -3.88
N GLY A 470 -11.95 10.65 -4.47
CA GLY A 470 -12.30 10.57 -5.88
C GLY A 470 -11.22 11.14 -6.82
N ALA A 471 -11.32 10.81 -8.10
CA ALA A 471 -10.48 11.43 -9.12
C ALA A 471 -10.93 12.88 -9.38
N PHE A 472 -10.07 13.72 -9.96
CA PHE A 472 -10.43 15.12 -10.20
C PHE A 472 -11.59 15.28 -11.20
N TYR A 473 -11.94 14.25 -11.98
CA TYR A 473 -12.99 14.24 -13.00
C TYR A 473 -14.24 13.44 -12.63
N GLY A 474 -14.21 12.60 -11.57
CA GLY A 474 -15.37 11.81 -11.15
C GLY A 474 -15.14 10.99 -9.88
N PRO A 475 -16.23 10.60 -9.21
CA PRO A 475 -16.19 9.68 -8.07
C PRO A 475 -15.82 8.28 -8.52
N LYS A 476 -15.35 7.44 -7.59
CA LYS A 476 -14.89 6.10 -7.91
C LYS A 476 -15.30 5.07 -6.85
N LEU A 477 -15.45 3.84 -7.30
CA LEU A 477 -15.42 2.64 -6.46
C LEU A 477 -13.99 2.11 -6.47
N ASP A 478 -13.38 2.00 -5.31
CA ASP A 478 -12.09 1.36 -5.13
C ASP A 478 -12.30 -0.05 -4.58
N PHE A 479 -11.61 -1.03 -5.18
CA PHE A 479 -11.65 -2.42 -4.77
C PHE A 479 -10.34 -2.79 -4.10
N VAL A 480 -10.42 -3.11 -2.82
CA VAL A 480 -9.27 -3.35 -1.95
C VAL A 480 -9.15 -4.84 -1.67
N LEU A 481 -8.02 -5.41 -2.04
CA LEU A 481 -7.67 -6.81 -1.78
C LEU A 481 -6.93 -6.94 -0.46
N THR A 482 -7.21 -8.01 0.29
CA THR A 482 -6.41 -8.40 1.45
C THR A 482 -5.54 -9.60 1.09
N ASP A 483 -4.22 -9.47 1.26
CA ASP A 483 -3.28 -10.56 0.96
C ASP A 483 -3.21 -11.62 2.09
N ALA A 484 -2.45 -12.69 1.84
CA ALA A 484 -2.32 -13.84 2.74
C ALA A 484 -1.77 -13.51 4.14
N ILE A 485 -1.25 -12.30 4.37
CA ILE A 485 -0.76 -11.84 5.67
C ILE A 485 -1.55 -10.65 6.21
N GLY A 486 -2.71 -10.32 5.58
CA GLY A 486 -3.63 -9.31 6.07
C GLY A 486 -3.32 -7.87 5.65
N ARG A 487 -2.46 -7.64 4.64
CA ARG A 487 -2.20 -6.29 4.11
C ARG A 487 -3.23 -5.94 3.03
N GLU A 488 -3.69 -4.70 3.08
CA GLU A 488 -4.63 -4.16 2.10
C GLU A 488 -3.94 -3.60 0.85
N TRP A 489 -4.50 -3.90 -0.33
CA TRP A 489 -4.01 -3.45 -1.62
C TRP A 489 -5.16 -2.92 -2.47
N GLN A 490 -5.24 -1.61 -2.65
CA GLN A 490 -6.15 -1.02 -3.63
C GLN A 490 -5.65 -1.36 -5.04
N CYS A 491 -6.42 -2.15 -5.78
CA CYS A 491 -6.11 -2.62 -7.13
C CYS A 491 -7.18 -2.18 -8.14
N GLY A 492 -8.39 -2.71 -8.04
CA GLY A 492 -9.48 -2.39 -8.95
C GLY A 492 -10.06 -1.00 -8.73
N THR A 493 -10.51 -0.37 -9.80
CA THR A 493 -11.25 0.89 -9.75
C THR A 493 -12.36 0.91 -10.80
N PHE A 494 -13.48 1.59 -10.46
CA PHE A 494 -14.59 1.86 -11.38
C PHE A 494 -15.11 3.27 -11.13
N GLN A 495 -15.13 4.12 -12.17
CA GLN A 495 -15.37 5.56 -12.01
C GLN A 495 -16.45 6.03 -12.99
N ALA A 496 -17.32 6.92 -12.53
CA ALA A 496 -18.34 7.55 -13.36
C ALA A 496 -17.90 8.98 -13.74
N ASP A 497 -17.76 9.23 -15.03
CA ASP A 497 -17.28 10.49 -15.59
C ASP A 497 -18.29 11.07 -16.58
N PHE A 498 -18.83 12.23 -16.22
CA PHE A 498 -19.70 13.05 -17.06
C PHE A 498 -18.94 14.24 -17.70
N ASN A 499 -17.69 14.48 -17.26
CA ASN A 499 -16.91 15.66 -17.62
C ASN A 499 -16.08 15.46 -18.90
N LEU A 500 -15.32 14.36 -19.01
CA LEU A 500 -14.46 14.12 -20.19
C LEU A 500 -15.24 13.99 -21.49
N PRO A 501 -16.40 13.31 -21.55
CA PRO A 501 -17.22 13.28 -22.76
C PRO A 501 -17.65 14.68 -23.24
N GLU A 502 -18.00 15.58 -22.34
CA GLU A 502 -18.33 16.97 -22.67
C GLU A 502 -17.11 17.74 -23.14
N ARG A 503 -15.99 17.68 -22.41
CA ARG A 503 -14.76 18.41 -22.70
C ARG A 503 -14.11 18.00 -24.02
N LEU A 504 -14.25 16.75 -24.41
CA LEU A 504 -13.67 16.17 -25.63
C LEU A 504 -14.69 15.94 -26.74
N ASP A 505 -15.89 16.50 -26.61
CA ASP A 505 -16.95 16.54 -27.61
C ASP A 505 -17.44 15.16 -28.08
N ALA A 506 -17.50 14.19 -27.12
CA ALA A 506 -18.06 12.86 -27.38
C ALA A 506 -19.59 12.94 -27.48
N GLU A 507 -20.18 12.42 -28.58
CA GLU A 507 -21.61 12.48 -28.83
C GLU A 507 -22.17 11.18 -29.41
N TYR A 508 -23.44 10.92 -29.17
CA TYR A 508 -24.22 9.91 -29.87
C TYR A 508 -25.60 10.46 -30.27
N VAL A 509 -26.23 9.86 -31.28
CA VAL A 509 -27.59 10.21 -31.67
C VAL A 509 -28.58 9.38 -30.87
N GLY A 510 -29.44 10.05 -30.12
CA GLY A 510 -30.49 9.43 -29.31
C GLY A 510 -31.66 8.89 -30.13
N GLU A 511 -32.60 8.22 -29.46
CA GLU A 511 -33.85 7.74 -30.09
C GLU A 511 -34.71 8.89 -30.59
N ASP A 512 -34.60 10.05 -29.98
CA ASP A 512 -35.25 11.30 -30.36
C ASP A 512 -34.63 11.97 -31.62
N GLY A 513 -33.55 11.38 -32.17
CA GLY A 513 -32.83 11.92 -33.34
C GLY A 513 -31.93 13.11 -33.02
N THR A 514 -31.79 13.49 -31.74
CA THR A 514 -30.91 14.58 -31.31
C THR A 514 -29.58 14.05 -30.79
N LYS A 515 -28.59 14.93 -30.63
CA LYS A 515 -27.29 14.59 -30.11
C LYS A 515 -27.31 14.62 -28.57
N HIS A 516 -26.73 13.60 -27.95
CA HIS A 516 -26.58 13.45 -26.52
C HIS A 516 -25.12 13.17 -26.14
N ARG A 517 -24.75 13.46 -24.89
CA ARG A 517 -23.46 13.11 -24.33
C ARG A 517 -23.53 11.73 -23.67
N PRO A 518 -22.62 10.79 -23.96
CA PRO A 518 -22.55 9.55 -23.21
C PRO A 518 -21.97 9.79 -21.83
N VAL A 519 -22.26 8.89 -20.89
CA VAL A 519 -21.47 8.74 -19.67
C VAL A 519 -20.26 7.87 -19.97
N MET A 520 -19.09 8.23 -19.48
CA MET A 520 -17.87 7.45 -19.60
C MET A 520 -17.56 6.77 -18.28
N MET A 521 -17.59 5.43 -18.28
CA MET A 521 -17.18 4.67 -17.10
C MET A 521 -15.73 4.22 -17.30
N HIS A 522 -14.83 4.61 -16.38
CA HIS A 522 -13.45 4.17 -16.39
C HIS A 522 -13.32 2.92 -15.53
N ARG A 523 -12.58 1.93 -15.97
CA ARG A 523 -12.35 0.73 -15.17
C ARG A 523 -10.92 0.20 -15.30
N ALA A 524 -10.37 -0.27 -14.20
CA ALA A 524 -9.21 -1.14 -14.14
C ALA A 524 -9.51 -2.26 -13.13
N ILE A 525 -9.10 -3.48 -13.42
CA ILE A 525 -9.27 -4.63 -12.51
C ILE A 525 -8.00 -4.86 -11.71
N LEU A 526 -6.85 -4.90 -12.39
CA LEU A 526 -5.54 -5.06 -11.78
C LEU A 526 -4.96 -3.74 -11.25
N GLY A 527 -5.38 -2.61 -11.82
CA GLY A 527 -4.79 -1.30 -11.65
C GLY A 527 -3.57 -1.11 -12.54
N SER A 528 -2.45 -1.78 -12.26
CA SER A 528 -1.34 -1.97 -13.20
C SER A 528 -0.79 -3.40 -13.10
N PHE A 529 -0.24 -3.90 -14.21
CA PHE A 529 0.38 -5.23 -14.24
C PHE A 529 1.55 -5.32 -13.27
N GLU A 530 2.38 -4.28 -13.19
CA GLU A 530 3.54 -4.23 -12.32
C GLU A 530 3.12 -4.38 -10.84
N ARG A 531 2.22 -3.52 -10.38
CA ARG A 531 1.72 -3.55 -9.00
C ARG A 531 1.03 -4.87 -8.68
N PHE A 532 0.16 -5.34 -9.57
CA PHE A 532 -0.60 -6.56 -9.33
C PHE A 532 0.29 -7.81 -9.33
N LEU A 533 1.28 -7.90 -10.23
CA LEU A 533 2.27 -8.96 -10.20
C LEU A 533 3.09 -8.93 -8.92
N GLY A 534 3.45 -7.74 -8.42
CA GLY A 534 4.07 -7.60 -7.09
C GLY A 534 3.19 -8.18 -5.98
N VAL A 535 1.90 -7.83 -5.97
CA VAL A 535 0.91 -8.35 -5.01
C VAL A 535 0.78 -9.87 -5.12
N LEU A 536 0.68 -10.43 -6.33
CA LEU A 536 0.59 -11.88 -6.56
C LEU A 536 1.85 -12.62 -6.07
N ILE A 537 3.05 -12.12 -6.40
CA ILE A 537 4.31 -12.72 -5.94
C ILE A 537 4.35 -12.78 -4.41
N GLU A 538 3.93 -11.72 -3.72
CA GLU A 538 3.91 -11.66 -2.26
C GLU A 538 2.79 -12.52 -1.67
N ASN A 539 1.58 -12.51 -2.25
CA ASN A 539 0.46 -13.32 -1.79
C ASN A 539 0.79 -14.81 -1.83
N TYR A 540 1.35 -15.27 -2.93
CA TYR A 540 1.76 -16.66 -3.11
C TYR A 540 3.16 -17.00 -2.53
N ALA A 541 3.88 -16.03 -1.94
CA ALA A 541 5.27 -16.23 -1.50
C ALA A 541 6.16 -16.83 -2.61
N GLY A 542 5.90 -16.43 -3.88
CA GLY A 542 6.55 -16.93 -5.07
C GLY A 542 6.07 -18.31 -5.58
N LYS A 543 5.22 -19.03 -4.85
CA LYS A 543 4.66 -20.33 -5.25
C LYS A 543 3.41 -20.12 -6.12
N LEU A 544 3.60 -19.56 -7.29
CA LEU A 544 2.53 -19.21 -8.22
C LEU A 544 1.76 -20.44 -8.72
N PRO A 545 0.46 -20.26 -9.09
CA PRO A 545 -0.27 -21.30 -9.83
C PRO A 545 0.46 -21.69 -11.10
N LEU A 546 0.34 -22.95 -11.53
CA LEU A 546 1.15 -23.49 -12.62
C LEU A 546 0.97 -22.73 -13.94
N TRP A 547 -0.26 -22.29 -14.25
CA TRP A 547 -0.53 -21.49 -15.45
C TRP A 547 0.18 -20.13 -15.47
N LEU A 548 0.51 -19.58 -14.30
CA LEU A 548 1.19 -18.28 -14.15
C LEU A 548 2.70 -18.43 -13.89
N ALA A 549 3.15 -19.60 -13.44
CA ALA A 549 4.55 -19.83 -13.08
C ALA A 549 5.49 -19.58 -14.28
N PRO A 550 6.60 -18.83 -14.12
CA PRO A 550 7.54 -18.53 -15.22
C PRO A 550 8.21 -19.79 -15.77
N THR A 551 8.54 -20.74 -14.90
CA THR A 551 8.96 -22.11 -15.24
C THR A 551 7.96 -23.05 -14.59
N GLN A 552 7.28 -23.88 -15.39
CA GLN A 552 6.24 -24.79 -14.91
C GLN A 552 6.83 -26.10 -14.39
N ILE A 553 7.82 -26.61 -15.10
CA ILE A 553 8.55 -27.82 -14.73
C ILE A 553 10.03 -27.70 -15.10
N VAL A 554 10.91 -28.29 -14.30
CA VAL A 554 12.32 -28.47 -14.63
C VAL A 554 12.66 -29.96 -14.62
N PHE A 555 13.28 -30.44 -15.71
CA PHE A 555 13.80 -31.81 -15.82
C PHE A 555 15.27 -31.82 -15.39
N MET A 556 15.57 -32.54 -14.30
CA MET A 556 16.89 -32.62 -13.70
C MET A 556 17.47 -34.01 -13.86
N THR A 557 18.60 -34.14 -14.51
CA THR A 557 19.28 -35.44 -14.70
C THR A 557 20.09 -35.84 -13.47
N VAL A 558 20.08 -37.11 -13.13
CA VAL A 558 20.93 -37.71 -12.09
C VAL A 558 22.33 -37.99 -12.65
N THR A 559 22.39 -38.43 -13.92
CA THR A 559 23.65 -38.70 -14.67
C THR A 559 23.53 -38.21 -16.11
N ASP A 560 24.64 -37.99 -16.78
CA ASP A 560 24.67 -37.51 -18.16
C ASP A 560 24.07 -38.52 -19.17
N GLU A 561 24.05 -39.83 -18.83
CA GLU A 561 23.51 -40.88 -19.67
C GLU A 561 22.02 -40.74 -20.00
N VAL A 562 21.27 -40.00 -19.19
CA VAL A 562 19.82 -39.77 -19.36
C VAL A 562 19.50 -38.41 -20.00
N SER A 563 20.51 -37.65 -20.44
CA SER A 563 20.33 -36.28 -20.95
C SER A 563 19.47 -36.24 -22.22
N ASP A 564 19.61 -37.22 -23.11
CA ASP A 564 18.81 -37.31 -24.34
C ASP A 564 17.32 -37.58 -24.01
N TYR A 565 17.07 -38.43 -23.02
CA TYR A 565 15.70 -38.68 -22.55
C TYR A 565 15.07 -37.43 -21.94
N ALA A 566 15.74 -36.74 -21.02
CA ALA A 566 15.29 -35.49 -20.44
C ALA A 566 15.05 -34.41 -21.51
N SER A 567 15.94 -34.33 -22.53
CA SER A 567 15.76 -33.40 -23.64
C SER A 567 14.54 -33.72 -24.50
N SER A 568 14.24 -35.01 -24.71
CA SER A 568 13.03 -35.42 -25.42
C SER A 568 11.73 -35.07 -24.68
N LEU A 569 11.73 -35.16 -23.33
CA LEU A 569 10.59 -34.75 -22.50
C LEU A 569 10.36 -33.24 -22.59
N LYS A 570 11.44 -32.45 -22.52
CA LYS A 570 11.33 -31.00 -22.70
C LYS A 570 10.79 -30.64 -24.09
N ALA A 571 11.27 -31.29 -25.14
CA ALA A 571 10.78 -31.05 -26.51
C ALA A 571 9.28 -31.34 -26.65
N GLN A 572 8.76 -32.36 -25.96
CA GLN A 572 7.32 -32.66 -25.92
C GLN A 572 6.56 -31.54 -25.17
N CYS A 573 7.11 -31.04 -24.06
CA CYS A 573 6.54 -29.87 -23.35
C CYS A 573 6.52 -28.62 -24.25
N ASP A 574 7.61 -28.34 -24.99
CA ASP A 574 7.70 -27.21 -25.91
C ASP A 574 6.64 -27.28 -27.02
N ALA A 575 6.41 -28.49 -27.56
CA ALA A 575 5.36 -28.72 -28.58
C ALA A 575 3.93 -28.44 -28.05
N LEU A 576 3.74 -28.53 -26.75
CA LEU A 576 2.49 -28.21 -26.05
C LEU A 576 2.46 -26.77 -25.51
N ASN A 577 3.43 -25.94 -25.84
CA ASN A 577 3.60 -24.57 -25.33
C ASN A 577 3.73 -24.48 -23.80
N LEU A 578 4.25 -25.52 -23.14
CA LEU A 578 4.57 -25.52 -21.73
C LEU A 578 5.95 -24.89 -21.47
N ARG A 579 6.10 -24.14 -20.40
CA ARG A 579 7.36 -23.51 -19.99
C ARG A 579 8.21 -24.48 -19.18
N ALA A 580 8.97 -25.32 -19.88
CA ALA A 580 9.84 -26.35 -19.31
C ALA A 580 11.32 -25.98 -19.41
N GLU A 581 12.10 -26.32 -18.39
CA GLU A 581 13.55 -26.12 -18.35
C GLU A 581 14.29 -27.45 -18.21
N LEU A 582 15.58 -27.45 -18.57
CA LEU A 582 16.51 -28.57 -18.38
C LEU A 582 17.63 -28.18 -17.42
N ASP A 583 17.95 -29.08 -16.50
CA ASP A 583 19.15 -28.99 -15.68
C ASP A 583 20.02 -30.25 -15.89
N LEU A 584 20.86 -30.17 -16.91
CA LEU A 584 21.78 -31.23 -17.29
C LEU A 584 23.18 -31.12 -16.65
N ARG A 585 23.36 -30.17 -15.70
CA ARG A 585 24.66 -29.96 -15.04
C ARG A 585 25.08 -31.20 -14.26
N ASN A 586 26.41 -31.46 -14.26
CA ASN A 586 26.98 -32.55 -13.47
C ASN A 586 27.07 -32.13 -11.97
N GLU A 587 25.92 -32.02 -11.33
CA GLU A 587 25.76 -31.64 -9.93
C GLU A 587 24.94 -32.67 -9.18
N LYS A 588 25.12 -32.76 -7.86
CA LYS A 588 24.30 -33.65 -7.01
C LYS A 588 22.81 -33.27 -7.12
N ILE A 589 21.95 -34.25 -7.31
CA ILE A 589 20.50 -34.03 -7.46
C ILE A 589 19.89 -33.22 -6.30
N GLY A 590 20.35 -33.44 -5.07
CA GLY A 590 19.90 -32.67 -3.91
C GLY A 590 20.27 -31.18 -3.98
N TYR A 591 21.39 -30.82 -4.64
CA TYR A 591 21.77 -29.43 -4.89
C TYR A 591 20.83 -28.81 -5.94
N LYS A 592 20.57 -29.50 -7.06
CA LYS A 592 19.65 -29.05 -8.10
C LYS A 592 18.24 -28.82 -7.53
N ILE A 593 17.71 -29.78 -6.75
CA ILE A 593 16.40 -29.64 -6.08
C ILE A 593 16.38 -28.40 -5.19
N ARG A 594 17.41 -28.17 -4.38
CA ARG A 594 17.49 -27.00 -3.50
C ARG A 594 17.48 -25.69 -4.28
N GLU A 595 18.24 -25.60 -5.36
CA GLU A 595 18.35 -24.40 -6.20
C GLU A 595 17.01 -24.08 -6.86
N HIS A 596 16.37 -25.07 -7.52
CA HIS A 596 15.06 -24.89 -8.14
C HIS A 596 13.94 -24.65 -7.13
N SER A 597 14.02 -25.23 -5.92
CA SER A 597 13.09 -24.91 -4.82
C SER A 597 13.25 -23.46 -4.35
N THR A 598 14.49 -22.93 -4.32
CA THR A 598 14.72 -21.52 -4.00
C THR A 598 14.17 -20.61 -5.10
N ALA A 599 14.33 -21.00 -6.37
CA ALA A 599 13.74 -20.32 -7.53
C ALA A 599 12.22 -20.54 -7.67
N LYS A 600 11.58 -21.21 -6.70
CA LYS A 600 10.12 -21.43 -6.64
C LYS A 600 9.53 -22.16 -7.83
N VAL A 601 10.31 -23.03 -8.49
CA VAL A 601 9.80 -23.86 -9.59
C VAL A 601 8.77 -24.86 -9.02
N PRO A 602 7.49 -24.84 -9.49
CA PRO A 602 6.42 -25.62 -8.88
C PRO A 602 6.64 -27.13 -8.98
N LEU A 603 7.10 -27.59 -10.14
CA LEU A 603 7.28 -29.01 -10.44
C LEU A 603 8.73 -29.29 -10.82
N MET A 604 9.33 -30.28 -10.18
CA MET A 604 10.70 -30.70 -10.37
C MET A 604 10.75 -32.18 -10.74
N ALA A 605 11.08 -32.48 -11.98
CA ALA A 605 11.21 -33.86 -12.48
C ALA A 605 12.65 -34.37 -12.27
N VAL A 606 12.81 -35.44 -11.54
CA VAL A 606 14.08 -36.15 -11.36
C VAL A 606 14.13 -37.30 -12.35
N ILE A 607 15.15 -37.26 -13.22
CA ILE A 607 15.34 -38.24 -14.30
C ILE A 607 16.59 -39.07 -14.05
N GLY A 608 16.39 -40.35 -13.76
CA GLY A 608 17.42 -41.35 -13.61
C GLY A 608 17.28 -42.47 -14.63
N LYS A 609 18.11 -43.51 -14.48
CA LYS A 609 18.08 -44.70 -15.38
C LYS A 609 16.79 -45.48 -15.29
N GLU A 610 16.17 -45.49 -14.13
CA GLU A 610 14.89 -46.20 -13.91
C GLU A 610 13.74 -45.53 -14.68
N GLU A 611 13.65 -44.18 -14.59
CA GLU A 611 12.66 -43.39 -15.32
C GLU A 611 12.85 -43.59 -16.85
N MET A 612 14.09 -43.53 -17.33
CA MET A 612 14.38 -43.76 -18.75
C MET A 612 14.01 -45.17 -19.18
N ALA A 613 14.34 -46.20 -18.38
CA ALA A 613 14.07 -47.60 -18.72
C ALA A 613 12.58 -47.95 -18.72
N SER A 614 11.78 -47.35 -17.81
CA SER A 614 10.35 -47.57 -17.68
C SER A 614 9.50 -46.55 -18.44
N ASN A 615 10.09 -45.60 -19.13
CA ASN A 615 9.41 -44.48 -19.82
C ASN A 615 8.45 -43.72 -18.89
N THR A 616 8.97 -43.33 -17.72
CA THR A 616 8.24 -42.61 -16.68
C THR A 616 8.96 -41.30 -16.29
N VAL A 617 8.28 -40.48 -15.48
CA VAL A 617 8.77 -39.23 -14.94
C VAL A 617 8.44 -39.13 -13.44
N SER A 618 9.44 -38.99 -12.60
CA SER A 618 9.26 -38.79 -11.15
C SER A 618 9.19 -37.30 -10.85
N ILE A 619 7.99 -36.76 -10.57
CA ILE A 619 7.72 -35.34 -10.39
C ILE A 619 7.55 -35.03 -8.90
N ARG A 620 8.37 -34.11 -8.39
CA ARG A 620 8.26 -33.52 -7.06
C ARG A 620 7.47 -32.22 -7.12
N ASN A 621 6.35 -32.16 -6.37
CA ASN A 621 5.58 -30.93 -6.19
C ASN A 621 6.16 -30.10 -5.04
N LEU A 622 6.51 -28.83 -5.31
CA LEU A 622 7.12 -27.92 -4.33
C LEU A 622 6.15 -27.57 -3.18
N SER A 623 4.87 -27.40 -3.46
CA SER A 623 3.88 -26.97 -2.47
C SER A 623 3.49 -28.10 -1.52
N GLU A 624 3.31 -29.31 -2.06
CA GLU A 624 2.91 -30.49 -1.31
C GLU A 624 4.09 -31.23 -0.67
N ASN A 625 5.31 -30.93 -1.13
CA ASN A 625 6.54 -31.62 -0.74
C ASN A 625 6.46 -33.15 -0.97
N LYS A 626 5.73 -33.57 -2.01
CA LYS A 626 5.48 -34.97 -2.39
C LYS A 626 6.11 -35.26 -3.74
N THR A 627 6.53 -36.52 -3.95
CA THR A 627 7.04 -37.00 -5.23
C THR A 627 6.16 -38.16 -5.69
N ASP A 628 5.66 -38.06 -6.90
CA ASP A 628 4.85 -39.11 -7.54
C ASP A 628 5.47 -39.45 -8.91
N THR A 629 5.33 -40.72 -9.35
CA THR A 629 5.85 -41.18 -10.64
C THR A 629 4.69 -41.40 -11.59
N TYR A 630 4.80 -40.87 -12.79
CA TYR A 630 3.81 -40.91 -13.85
C TYR A 630 4.40 -41.53 -15.12
N SER A 631 3.58 -42.14 -15.97
CA SER A 631 3.96 -42.35 -17.37
C SER A 631 4.20 -40.98 -18.05
N VAL A 632 4.93 -40.95 -19.15
CA VAL A 632 5.17 -39.68 -19.89
C VAL A 632 3.85 -39.04 -20.34
N GLU A 633 2.89 -39.86 -20.81
CA GLU A 633 1.58 -39.38 -21.24
C GLU A 633 0.79 -38.74 -20.08
N GLU A 634 0.67 -39.44 -18.94
CA GLU A 634 0.00 -38.91 -17.73
C GLU A 634 0.68 -37.64 -17.21
N ALA A 635 2.02 -37.53 -17.26
CA ALA A 635 2.76 -36.34 -16.86
C ALA A 635 2.46 -35.16 -17.76
N LEU A 636 2.38 -35.36 -19.08
CA LEU A 636 2.05 -34.29 -20.02
C LEU A 636 0.60 -33.84 -19.88
N ASP A 637 -0.35 -34.77 -19.71
CA ASP A 637 -1.75 -34.45 -19.46
C ASP A 637 -1.92 -33.63 -18.17
N LEU A 638 -1.28 -34.06 -17.08
CA LEU A 638 -1.26 -33.32 -15.81
C LEU A 638 -0.73 -31.88 -16.00
N LEU A 639 0.36 -31.72 -16.75
CA LEU A 639 0.96 -30.42 -17.02
C LEU A 639 0.03 -29.53 -17.86
N VAL A 640 -0.60 -30.06 -18.91
CA VAL A 640 -1.54 -29.32 -19.76
C VAL A 640 -2.75 -28.87 -18.96
N ASP A 641 -3.38 -29.78 -18.21
CA ASP A 641 -4.58 -29.49 -17.43
C ASP A 641 -4.30 -28.43 -16.36
N SER A 642 -3.21 -28.60 -15.59
CA SER A 642 -2.83 -27.68 -14.51
C SER A 642 -2.28 -26.34 -15.03
N SER A 643 -1.82 -26.28 -16.28
CA SER A 643 -1.32 -25.06 -16.93
C SER A 643 -2.38 -24.30 -17.73
N SER A 644 -3.58 -24.86 -17.82
CA SER A 644 -4.71 -24.22 -18.50
C SER A 644 -5.12 -22.93 -17.78
N LEU A 645 -5.41 -21.88 -18.57
CA LEU A 645 -5.94 -20.63 -18.01
C LEU A 645 -7.29 -20.91 -17.32
N PRO A 646 -7.56 -20.29 -16.18
CA PRO A 646 -8.87 -20.35 -15.54
C PRO A 646 -10.00 -20.02 -16.51
N SER A 647 -11.13 -20.68 -16.36
CA SER A 647 -12.26 -20.65 -17.31
C SER A 647 -13.05 -19.34 -17.28
#